data_576553e5a28adcd6702474d87f8e6770
#
_entry.id   576553e5a28adcd6702474d87f8e6770
#
_cell.length_a   1.000
_cell.length_b   1.000
_cell.length_c   1.000
_cell.angle_alpha   90.00
_cell.angle_beta   90.00
_cell.angle_gamma   90.00
#
_symmetry.space_group_name_H-M   'P 1'
#
loop_
_entity.id
_entity.type
_entity.pdbx_description
1 polymer ?
#
loop_
_entity_poly.entity_id
_entity_poly.type
_entity_poly.pdbx_seq_one_letter_code
_entity_poly.pdbx_strand_id
1 'polypeptide(L)'
;MPTAKMADCALPGRRARRRPAGGVAFRRWLRQRFHHAVRCVMLVLRSLPALLLLRRLPGSLSPHTRHARAPVSKHRPPAPPRVPPAMEVNVEELLAPLRLAVKEQGDVVRKLKEEKAPQVDVDRAVAELKARKRTLEARELSLQPKDDIVDRTKMEDTLKRRFFYDQAFAIYGGVSGLYDFGPVGCALKNNIIQTWRQHFIQEEQILEIDCTMLTPEPVLKTSGHVDKFADFMVKDVKNGECFRADHLLKAHLQKLMSDKKCTAEKKAEMESVLTQMDNYGQQELAELFIKYNVKSPITQNDLSPPVSFNLMFQTSIGPGGNMTGYLRPETAQGIFLNFKRLLEFNQGKLPFAAAQIGNSFRNEISPRSGLIRVREFTMAEIEHFVDPSEKIHPRFENVVDLSILLYSSKAQLSGESAKKMRLGDAVEQGVINNSVLGYFIGRIYLYLTKVGISPEKLRFRQHMENEMAHYACDCWDAESKTSYGWIEIVGCADRSCYDLSCHARATKVPLVAEKTLKEPISINVVQFEANKGAIGKTYKKDAKLAMEYLAICDACYVSEMEKLLEEKGEFAIETEGKTFQLTKDMVSVKKFQKTIHVEEIVPNVIEPSFGLGRIMYTVFEHTFQIRQGDEQRTYFSFPPIVAPYKCSVLPLSQNQEFMPFVKELSEALTRNGVSHKVDDSSGSIGRRYARTDEIGVAFGITIDFDTVNRSPHTATLRDRDTMRQIRAEISELPVIVRDLANGFLTWTEVENKYPLFEGQETGKKETTEE
;
A
#
# COMPACT_ATOMS: atom_id res chain seq x y z
N MET A 1 -18.07 45.45 37.75
CA MET A 1 -17.77 46.88 37.75
C MET A 1 -16.34 47.09 38.21
N PRO A 2 -15.54 48.02 37.64
CA PRO A 2 -15.80 49.02 36.58
C PRO A 2 -14.93 48.77 35.33
N THR A 3 -15.35 48.96 34.12
CA THR A 3 -15.45 50.11 33.20
C THR A 3 -14.21 50.99 33.08
N ALA A 4 -13.64 51.08 31.91
CA ALA A 4 -13.09 52.21 31.18
C ALA A 4 -12.20 51.70 30.03
N LYS A 5 -12.04 52.27 28.88
CA LYS A 5 -12.66 53.31 28.05
C LYS A 5 -11.94 53.21 26.70
N MET A 6 -12.68 53.43 25.66
CA MET A 6 -12.20 53.65 24.29
C MET A 6 -11.25 54.86 24.20
N ALA A 7 -10.34 54.83 23.23
CA ALA A 7 -9.85 56.01 22.57
C ALA A 7 -9.61 55.75 21.09
N ASP A 8 -10.38 56.47 20.28
CA ASP A 8 -10.23 56.68 18.84
C ASP A 8 -8.89 57.36 18.51
N CYS A 9 -8.33 57.02 17.35
CA CYS A 9 -7.63 58.03 16.58
C CYS A 9 -7.73 57.78 15.07
N ALA A 10 -8.12 58.85 14.42
CA ALA A 10 -8.60 58.98 13.06
C ALA A 10 -7.53 58.89 11.96
N LEU A 11 -8.00 58.53 10.75
CA LEU A 11 -7.34 58.74 9.46
C LEU A 11 -7.11 60.20 9.12
N PRO A 12 -6.13 60.53 8.23
CA PRO A 12 -6.54 61.21 7.03
C PRO A 12 -5.83 60.84 5.71
N GLY A 13 -6.57 60.95 4.63
CA GLY A 13 -6.15 61.67 3.43
C GLY A 13 -5.62 60.87 2.23
N ARG A 14 -6.49 60.73 1.25
CA ARG A 14 -6.20 60.42 -0.18
C ARG A 14 -5.13 61.33 -0.79
N ARG A 15 -4.24 60.74 -1.61
CA ARG A 15 -3.82 61.34 -2.90
C ARG A 15 -3.37 60.26 -3.90
N ALA A 16 -3.94 60.36 -5.07
CA ALA A 16 -3.59 59.61 -6.26
C ALA A 16 -2.27 60.06 -6.87
N ARG A 17 -1.47 59.13 -7.44
CA ARG A 17 -0.88 59.28 -8.79
C ARG A 17 0.19 58.24 -9.12
N ARG A 18 0.05 57.71 -10.33
CA ARG A 18 1.04 57.30 -11.32
C ARG A 18 1.66 55.90 -11.23
N ARG A 19 1.30 55.07 -12.22
CA ARG A 19 2.07 53.94 -12.72
C ARG A 19 3.42 54.40 -13.25
N PRO A 20 4.44 53.58 -13.18
CA PRO A 20 5.39 53.52 -14.30
C PRO A 20 5.44 52.13 -14.94
N ALA A 21 5.60 52.15 -16.26
CA ALA A 21 5.82 51.04 -17.16
C ALA A 21 7.18 50.39 -16.89
N GLY A 22 7.18 49.04 -16.74
CA GLY A 22 8.39 48.23 -16.53
C GLY A 22 8.31 46.85 -17.18
N GLY A 23 7.63 46.75 -18.35
CA GLY A 23 7.43 45.47 -19.04
C GLY A 23 8.56 44.97 -19.95
N VAL A 24 9.65 45.74 -20.13
CA VAL A 24 10.70 45.43 -21.12
C VAL A 24 11.96 44.81 -20.48
N ALA A 25 12.27 45.15 -19.22
CA ALA A 25 13.48 44.62 -18.55
C ALA A 25 13.37 43.17 -18.11
N PHE A 26 12.19 42.71 -17.73
CA PHE A 26 11.97 41.32 -17.29
C PHE A 26 12.05 40.31 -18.43
N ARG A 27 11.62 40.66 -19.63
CA ARG A 27 11.72 39.78 -20.82
C ARG A 27 13.17 39.67 -21.36
N ARG A 28 14.02 40.63 -21.11
CA ARG A 28 15.45 40.59 -21.49
C ARG A 28 16.28 39.72 -20.55
N TRP A 29 15.97 39.70 -19.25
CA TRP A 29 16.61 38.84 -18.24
C TRP A 29 16.28 37.34 -18.42
N LEU A 30 15.03 37.00 -18.77
CA LEU A 30 14.62 35.62 -19.08
C LEU A 30 15.28 35.07 -20.39
N ARG A 31 15.45 35.89 -21.42
CA ARG A 31 16.14 35.46 -22.65
C ARG A 31 17.64 35.21 -22.47
N GLN A 32 18.32 35.95 -21.63
CA GLN A 32 19.73 35.73 -21.35
C GLN A 32 20.04 34.45 -20.56
N ARG A 33 19.17 34.04 -19.64
CA ARG A 33 19.34 32.77 -18.91
C ARG A 33 18.99 31.55 -19.74
N PHE A 34 18.06 31.65 -20.66
CA PHE A 34 17.72 30.53 -21.57
C PHE A 34 18.84 30.23 -22.57
N HIS A 35 19.54 31.25 -23.02
CA HIS A 35 20.72 31.05 -23.94
C HIS A 35 21.95 30.49 -23.22
N HIS A 36 22.10 30.70 -21.93
CA HIS A 36 23.25 30.12 -21.19
C HIS A 36 22.99 28.63 -20.86
N ALA A 37 21.75 28.23 -20.54
CA ALA A 37 21.40 26.84 -20.30
C ALA A 37 21.54 25.95 -21.55
N VAL A 38 21.13 26.46 -22.72
CA VAL A 38 21.26 25.74 -24.00
C VAL A 38 22.73 25.61 -24.46
N ARG A 39 23.62 26.55 -24.13
CA ARG A 39 25.06 26.44 -24.42
C ARG A 39 25.78 25.42 -23.53
N CYS A 40 25.40 25.25 -22.29
CA CYS A 40 25.98 24.24 -21.41
C CYS A 40 25.59 22.81 -21.80
N VAL A 41 24.37 22.58 -22.25
CA VAL A 41 23.91 21.25 -22.70
C VAL A 41 24.59 20.84 -24.04
N MET A 42 24.88 21.78 -24.93
CA MET A 42 25.54 21.47 -26.21
C MET A 42 27.06 21.25 -26.10
N LEU A 43 27.70 21.65 -24.99
CA LEU A 43 29.13 21.41 -24.74
C LEU A 43 29.40 20.03 -24.13
N VAL A 44 28.44 19.43 -23.45
CA VAL A 44 28.55 18.08 -22.85
C VAL A 44 28.34 16.95 -23.88
N LEU A 45 27.70 17.24 -25.03
CA LEU A 45 27.46 16.24 -26.08
C LEU A 45 28.58 16.15 -27.17
N ARG A 46 29.69 16.88 -27.01
CA ARG A 46 30.80 16.88 -28.00
C ARG A 46 32.07 16.15 -27.58
N SER A 47 32.08 15.41 -26.48
CA SER A 47 33.26 14.66 -26.02
C SER A 47 32.97 13.20 -25.72
N LEU A 48 32.64 12.44 -26.77
CA LEU A 48 32.69 10.98 -26.75
C LEU A 48 33.24 10.53 -28.11
N PRO A 49 34.40 9.88 -28.16
CA PRO A 49 34.87 9.26 -29.40
C PRO A 49 34.25 7.87 -29.57
N ALA A 50 33.74 7.67 -30.77
CA ALA A 50 33.31 6.39 -31.28
C ALA A 50 34.49 5.42 -31.44
N LEU A 51 34.34 4.18 -31.04
CA LEU A 51 35.09 3.05 -31.54
C LEU A 51 34.18 1.85 -31.71
N LEU A 52 33.73 1.67 -32.93
CA LEU A 52 33.23 0.44 -33.51
C LEU A 52 34.41 -0.44 -33.89
N LEU A 53 34.32 -1.77 -33.72
CA LEU A 53 34.56 -2.76 -34.78
C LEU A 53 34.50 -4.20 -34.22
N LEU A 54 33.43 -4.89 -34.59
CA LEU A 54 33.36 -6.20 -35.27
C LEU A 54 34.53 -7.19 -35.10
N ARG A 55 34.23 -8.42 -34.62
CA ARG A 55 34.46 -9.67 -35.37
C ARG A 55 33.91 -10.94 -34.66
N ARG A 56 32.95 -11.53 -35.27
CA ARG A 56 32.70 -12.91 -35.73
C ARG A 56 33.40 -14.09 -35.01
N LEU A 57 32.53 -15.04 -34.63
CA LEU A 57 32.78 -16.49 -34.44
C LEU A 57 33.38 -17.15 -35.68
N PRO A 58 33.95 -18.39 -35.64
CA PRO A 58 33.30 -19.60 -35.12
C PRO A 58 34.26 -20.74 -34.62
N GLY A 59 33.66 -21.78 -34.00
CA GLY A 59 34.08 -23.17 -34.32
C GLY A 59 34.70 -24.02 -33.22
N SER A 60 33.94 -24.86 -32.59
CA SER A 60 34.00 -26.34 -32.50
C SER A 60 35.16 -27.09 -31.82
N LEU A 61 34.71 -28.11 -31.07
CA LEU A 61 35.29 -29.45 -30.81
C LEU A 61 35.93 -29.72 -29.45
N SER A 62 35.23 -30.57 -28.72
CA SER A 62 35.74 -31.50 -27.67
C SER A 62 36.68 -32.53 -28.32
N PRO A 63 37.31 -33.51 -27.62
CA PRO A 63 36.93 -34.13 -26.33
C PRO A 63 38.10 -34.66 -25.42
N HIS A 64 37.70 -35.13 -24.22
CA HIS A 64 38.33 -36.20 -23.40
C HIS A 64 39.77 -36.08 -22.87
N THR A 65 39.90 -36.15 -21.54
CA THR A 65 40.50 -37.34 -20.87
C THR A 65 40.27 -37.34 -19.36
N ARG A 66 39.89 -38.49 -18.85
CA ARG A 66 39.77 -38.89 -17.44
C ARG A 66 41.17 -39.05 -16.83
N HIS A 67 41.36 -38.58 -15.58
CA HIS A 67 42.26 -39.25 -14.65
C HIS A 67 41.66 -39.27 -13.23
N ALA A 68 41.47 -40.50 -12.77
CA ALA A 68 41.10 -40.83 -11.38
C ALA A 68 42.27 -40.62 -10.43
N ARG A 69 42.03 -40.10 -9.24
CA ARG A 69 42.86 -40.32 -8.04
C ARG A 69 42.00 -40.55 -6.80
N ALA A 70 42.43 -41.56 -6.06
CA ALA A 70 41.80 -42.16 -4.91
C ALA A 70 41.85 -41.31 -3.62
N PRO A 71 41.15 -41.69 -2.55
CA PRO A 71 40.70 -40.82 -1.46
C PRO A 71 41.75 -40.69 -0.31
N VAL A 72 41.87 -39.48 0.18
CA VAL A 72 42.60 -39.19 1.44
C VAL A 72 41.58 -39.10 2.57
N SER A 73 41.74 -39.95 3.58
CA SER A 73 40.98 -39.98 4.84
C SER A 73 41.14 -38.69 5.62
N LYS A 74 40.04 -38.02 5.92
CA LYS A 74 40.03 -36.90 6.90
C LYS A 74 39.37 -37.37 8.21
N HIS A 75 40.10 -37.34 9.26
CA HIS A 75 39.63 -37.51 10.65
C HIS A 75 38.59 -36.37 10.93
N ARG A 76 37.40 -36.81 11.32
CA ARG A 76 36.32 -35.97 11.87
C ARG A 76 36.57 -35.79 13.37
N PRO A 77 36.47 -34.57 13.93
CA PRO A 77 36.43 -34.38 15.39
C PRO A 77 35.13 -34.97 15.97
N PRO A 78 35.13 -35.38 17.25
CA PRO A 78 33.96 -35.98 17.86
C PRO A 78 32.83 -34.99 18.03
N ALA A 79 31.60 -35.45 17.75
CA ALA A 79 30.38 -34.68 17.90
C ALA A 79 30.13 -34.31 19.38
N PRO A 80 29.58 -33.12 19.67
CA PRO A 80 29.17 -32.76 21.03
C PRO A 80 28.02 -33.67 21.51
N PRO A 81 27.86 -33.88 22.82
CA PRO A 81 26.86 -34.77 23.38
C PRO A 81 25.45 -34.32 23.02
N ARG A 82 24.64 -35.24 22.51
CA ARG A 82 23.21 -35.01 22.23
C ARG A 82 22.48 -34.73 23.53
N VAL A 83 21.89 -33.55 23.63
CA VAL A 83 20.83 -33.25 24.60
C VAL A 83 19.63 -34.10 24.23
N PRO A 84 18.94 -34.78 25.17
CA PRO A 84 17.76 -35.54 24.86
C PRO A 84 16.68 -34.64 24.27
N PRO A 85 15.91 -35.08 23.22
CA PRO A 85 14.87 -34.27 22.66
C PRO A 85 13.83 -33.96 23.73
N ALA A 86 13.56 -32.67 23.95
CA ALA A 86 12.35 -32.25 24.63
C ALA A 86 11.17 -32.89 23.89
N MET A 87 10.20 -33.43 24.62
CA MET A 87 8.96 -33.97 24.03
C MET A 87 8.36 -32.88 23.12
N GLU A 88 8.52 -33.05 21.82
CA GLU A 88 7.79 -32.24 20.83
C GLU A 88 6.30 -32.49 21.08
N VAL A 89 5.65 -31.51 21.71
CA VAL A 89 4.20 -31.47 21.77
C VAL A 89 3.73 -31.39 20.33
N ASN A 90 3.04 -32.40 19.85
CA ASN A 90 2.54 -32.44 18.48
C ASN A 90 1.47 -31.37 18.34
N VAL A 91 1.87 -30.20 17.86
CA VAL A 91 1.02 -29.02 17.66
C VAL A 91 -0.17 -29.37 16.78
N GLU A 92 0.03 -30.27 15.84
CA GLU A 92 -1.01 -30.72 14.91
C GLU A 92 -2.14 -31.49 15.65
N GLU A 93 -1.82 -32.33 16.63
CA GLU A 93 -2.82 -33.03 17.44
C GLU A 93 -3.65 -32.09 18.32
N LEU A 94 -3.05 -31.00 18.79
CA LEU A 94 -3.76 -29.99 19.58
C LEU A 94 -4.69 -29.10 18.74
N LEU A 95 -4.35 -28.91 17.46
CA LEU A 95 -5.13 -28.08 16.53
C LEU A 95 -6.19 -28.89 15.76
N ALA A 96 -6.02 -30.21 15.61
CA ALA A 96 -6.91 -31.08 14.83
C ALA A 96 -8.42 -30.95 15.25
N PRO A 97 -8.80 -30.92 16.55
CA PRO A 97 -10.21 -30.78 16.93
C PRO A 97 -10.80 -29.42 16.50
N LEU A 98 -10.01 -28.36 16.59
CA LEU A 98 -10.44 -27.00 16.20
C LEU A 98 -10.58 -26.88 14.70
N ARG A 99 -9.66 -27.48 13.94
CA ARG A 99 -9.75 -27.56 12.47
C ARG A 99 -10.97 -28.37 12.02
N LEU A 100 -11.27 -29.48 12.70
CA LEU A 100 -12.44 -30.28 12.41
C LEU A 100 -13.74 -29.48 12.64
N ALA A 101 -13.83 -28.77 13.76
CA ALA A 101 -14.97 -27.93 14.08
C ALA A 101 -15.19 -26.80 13.04
N VAL A 102 -14.11 -26.21 12.53
CA VAL A 102 -14.18 -25.21 11.44
C VAL A 102 -14.68 -25.86 10.15
N LYS A 103 -14.19 -27.05 9.81
CA LYS A 103 -14.61 -27.79 8.63
C LYS A 103 -16.09 -28.15 8.65
N GLU A 104 -16.56 -28.73 9.75
CA GLU A 104 -17.98 -29.10 9.94
C GLU A 104 -18.90 -27.88 9.76
N GLN A 105 -18.52 -26.75 10.32
CA GLN A 105 -19.29 -25.51 10.15
C GLN A 105 -19.22 -24.97 8.72
N GLY A 106 -18.09 -25.13 8.03
CA GLY A 106 -17.97 -24.80 6.61
C GLY A 106 -18.91 -25.61 5.73
N ASP A 107 -19.07 -26.90 6.03
CA ASP A 107 -20.01 -27.79 5.33
C ASP A 107 -21.47 -27.38 5.57
N VAL A 108 -21.83 -26.94 6.78
CA VAL A 108 -23.16 -26.38 7.08
C VAL A 108 -23.44 -25.14 6.24
N VAL A 109 -22.49 -24.21 6.16
CA VAL A 109 -22.64 -22.99 5.32
C VAL A 109 -22.85 -23.35 3.86
N ARG A 110 -22.07 -24.31 3.33
CA ARG A 110 -22.21 -24.76 1.94
C ARG A 110 -23.59 -25.36 1.68
N LYS A 111 -24.05 -26.26 2.57
CA LYS A 111 -25.35 -26.90 2.46
C LYS A 111 -26.51 -25.90 2.47
N LEU A 112 -26.49 -24.92 3.37
CA LEU A 112 -27.51 -23.87 3.43
C LEU A 112 -27.53 -22.99 2.19
N LYS A 113 -26.38 -22.72 1.59
CA LYS A 113 -26.30 -21.97 0.31
C LYS A 113 -26.83 -22.81 -0.87
N GLU A 114 -26.52 -24.10 -0.94
CA GLU A 114 -27.00 -25.02 -1.97
C GLU A 114 -28.51 -25.21 -1.89
N GLU A 115 -29.06 -25.30 -0.66
CA GLU A 115 -30.50 -25.44 -0.37
C GLU A 115 -31.26 -24.10 -0.56
N LYS A 116 -30.57 -22.99 -0.88
CA LYS A 116 -31.16 -21.63 -0.95
C LYS A 116 -31.96 -21.26 0.31
N ALA A 117 -31.43 -21.62 1.47
CA ALA A 117 -32.03 -21.30 2.75
C ALA A 117 -32.20 -19.77 2.95
N PRO A 118 -33.07 -19.33 3.88
CA PRO A 118 -33.24 -17.93 4.20
C PRO A 118 -31.89 -17.26 4.52
N GLN A 119 -31.68 -16.02 4.02
CA GLN A 119 -30.39 -15.31 4.17
C GLN A 119 -29.95 -15.22 5.63
N VAL A 120 -30.89 -15.03 6.56
CA VAL A 120 -30.65 -14.99 8.01
C VAL A 120 -29.96 -16.27 8.52
N ASP A 121 -30.35 -17.43 8.02
CA ASP A 121 -29.77 -18.71 8.45
C ASP A 121 -28.39 -18.94 7.85
N VAL A 122 -28.18 -18.50 6.59
CA VAL A 122 -26.87 -18.50 5.94
C VAL A 122 -25.91 -17.57 6.70
N ASP A 123 -26.36 -16.35 7.04
CA ASP A 123 -25.56 -15.38 7.75
C ASP A 123 -25.19 -15.87 9.16
N ARG A 124 -26.13 -16.52 9.87
CA ARG A 124 -25.86 -17.16 11.15
C ARG A 124 -24.79 -18.26 11.04
N ALA A 125 -24.87 -19.10 10.03
CA ALA A 125 -23.92 -20.19 9.82
C ALA A 125 -22.52 -19.69 9.43
N VAL A 126 -22.44 -18.66 8.57
CA VAL A 126 -21.19 -17.97 8.20
C VAL A 126 -20.55 -17.34 9.43
N ALA A 127 -21.36 -16.82 10.24
CA ALA A 127 -21.02 -16.16 11.45
C ALA A 127 -20.35 -17.14 12.45
N GLU A 128 -20.96 -18.27 12.73
CA GLU A 128 -20.37 -19.35 13.54
C GLU A 128 -19.04 -19.84 12.96
N LEU A 129 -18.93 -19.96 11.64
CA LEU A 129 -17.69 -20.31 10.99
C LEU A 129 -16.55 -19.30 11.30
N LYS A 130 -16.86 -18.01 11.25
CA LYS A 130 -15.89 -16.95 11.62
C LYS A 130 -15.42 -17.07 13.07
N ALA A 131 -16.33 -17.44 14.01
CA ALA A 131 -15.96 -17.63 15.42
C ALA A 131 -15.00 -18.79 15.61
N ARG A 132 -15.33 -19.95 15.04
CA ARG A 132 -14.47 -21.15 15.13
C ARG A 132 -13.09 -20.91 14.53
N LYS A 133 -13.00 -20.13 13.44
CA LYS A 133 -11.73 -19.72 12.86
C LYS A 133 -10.91 -18.84 13.80
N ARG A 134 -11.51 -17.83 14.41
CA ARG A 134 -10.81 -16.96 15.38
C ARG A 134 -10.28 -17.76 16.57
N THR A 135 -11.03 -18.75 17.02
CA THR A 135 -10.58 -19.65 18.10
C THR A 135 -9.37 -20.50 17.66
N LEU A 136 -9.39 -20.99 16.43
CA LEU A 136 -8.27 -21.72 15.85
C LEU A 136 -7.02 -20.83 15.73
N GLU A 137 -7.15 -19.63 15.16
CA GLU A 137 -6.07 -18.65 15.01
C GLU A 137 -5.49 -18.22 16.37
N ALA A 138 -6.33 -17.96 17.36
CA ALA A 138 -5.88 -17.63 18.72
C ALA A 138 -5.10 -18.78 19.35
N ARG A 139 -5.50 -20.03 19.08
CA ARG A 139 -4.81 -21.21 19.59
C ARG A 139 -3.50 -21.45 18.85
N GLU A 140 -3.48 -21.31 17.54
CA GLU A 140 -2.24 -21.33 16.74
C GLU A 140 -1.23 -20.31 17.23
N LEU A 141 -1.68 -19.08 17.49
CA LEU A 141 -0.84 -18.02 18.04
C LEU A 141 -0.28 -18.39 19.44
N SER A 142 -1.09 -19.04 20.30
CA SER A 142 -0.67 -19.43 21.65
C SER A 142 0.31 -20.60 21.69
N LEU A 143 0.38 -21.38 20.61
CA LEU A 143 1.25 -22.56 20.47
C LEU A 143 2.55 -22.25 19.72
N GLN A 144 2.76 -20.98 19.31
CA GLN A 144 4.01 -20.57 18.67
C GLN A 144 5.20 -20.68 19.64
N PRO A 145 6.39 -21.02 19.12
CA PRO A 145 7.62 -20.94 19.88
C PRO A 145 7.79 -19.55 20.50
N LYS A 146 8.16 -19.47 21.75
CA LYS A 146 8.37 -18.18 22.44
C LYS A 146 9.44 -17.31 21.78
N ASP A 147 10.36 -17.93 21.06
CA ASP A 147 11.45 -17.27 20.33
C ASP A 147 10.98 -16.51 19.08
N ASP A 148 9.74 -16.75 18.62
CA ASP A 148 9.15 -16.12 17.45
C ASP A 148 8.33 -14.84 17.79
N ILE A 149 8.21 -14.53 19.09
CA ILE A 149 7.46 -13.35 19.57
C ILE A 149 8.45 -12.22 19.81
N VAL A 150 8.33 -11.15 19.02
CA VAL A 150 9.12 -9.93 19.24
C VAL A 150 8.84 -9.35 20.63
N ASP A 151 9.89 -8.92 21.34
CA ASP A 151 9.74 -8.11 22.56
C ASP A 151 9.26 -6.70 22.16
N ARG A 152 7.94 -6.57 22.03
CA ARG A 152 7.31 -5.32 21.60
C ARG A 152 7.66 -4.16 22.52
N THR A 153 7.76 -4.38 23.81
CA THR A 153 8.07 -3.31 24.77
C THR A 153 9.45 -2.73 24.53
N LYS A 154 10.47 -3.58 24.34
CA LYS A 154 11.82 -3.13 24.00
C LYS A 154 11.89 -2.48 22.62
N MET A 155 11.15 -3.03 21.64
CA MET A 155 11.08 -2.46 20.30
C MET A 155 10.47 -1.05 20.33
N GLU A 156 9.29 -0.88 20.93
CA GLU A 156 8.59 0.41 21.03
C GLU A 156 9.42 1.45 21.80
N ASP A 157 10.12 1.05 22.89
CA ASP A 157 11.06 1.92 23.59
C ASP A 157 12.20 2.39 22.67
N THR A 158 12.78 1.46 21.90
CA THR A 158 13.85 1.79 20.94
C THR A 158 13.35 2.73 19.84
N LEU A 159 12.16 2.48 19.30
CA LEU A 159 11.53 3.34 18.27
C LEU A 159 11.34 4.76 18.76
N LYS A 160 10.84 4.96 19.98
CA LYS A 160 10.64 6.27 20.60
C LYS A 160 11.98 6.92 20.93
N ARG A 161 12.86 6.23 21.66
CA ARG A 161 14.15 6.74 22.11
C ARG A 161 15.06 7.15 20.96
N ARG A 162 14.99 6.46 19.82
CA ARG A 162 15.75 6.77 18.61
C ARG A 162 14.98 7.65 17.62
N PHE A 163 13.80 8.08 17.99
CA PHE A 163 12.91 8.93 17.23
C PHE A 163 12.71 8.43 15.80
N PHE A 164 12.25 7.18 15.68
CA PHE A 164 11.68 6.69 14.43
C PHE A 164 10.31 7.34 14.19
N TYR A 165 9.40 7.23 15.15
CA TYR A 165 8.15 7.96 15.19
C TYR A 165 7.67 8.10 16.63
N ASP A 166 6.87 9.13 16.88
CA ASP A 166 6.21 9.32 18.17
C ASP A 166 4.87 10.04 17.96
N GLN A 167 4.05 10.06 18.99
CA GLN A 167 2.74 10.71 18.94
C GLN A 167 2.91 12.20 18.66
N ALA A 168 2.20 12.68 17.62
CA ALA A 168 2.22 14.09 17.24
C ALA A 168 1.65 14.99 18.35
N PHE A 169 2.15 16.22 18.43
CA PHE A 169 1.70 17.23 19.40
C PHE A 169 1.91 16.84 20.88
N ALA A 170 2.94 16.07 21.18
CA ALA A 170 3.21 15.55 22.52
C ALA A 170 3.27 16.64 23.60
N ILE A 171 3.82 17.84 23.31
CA ILE A 171 3.87 18.99 24.24
C ILE A 171 2.50 19.59 24.55
N TYR A 172 1.47 19.29 23.78
CA TYR A 172 0.06 19.62 24.03
C TYR A 172 -0.77 18.44 24.55
N GLY A 173 -0.13 17.35 24.99
CA GLY A 173 -0.78 16.14 25.47
C GLY A 173 -0.96 15.05 24.43
N GLY A 174 -0.55 15.31 23.19
CA GLY A 174 -0.63 14.35 22.08
C GLY A 174 -2.04 14.17 21.50
N VAL A 175 -2.12 13.68 20.28
CA VAL A 175 -3.38 13.32 19.63
C VAL A 175 -3.29 11.86 19.14
N SER A 176 -4.15 11.00 19.68
CA SER A 176 -4.18 9.58 19.30
C SER A 176 -4.42 9.40 17.81
N GLY A 177 -3.63 8.52 17.18
CA GLY A 177 -3.74 8.22 15.76
C GLY A 177 -3.08 9.24 14.83
N LEU A 178 -2.38 10.25 15.37
CA LEU A 178 -1.51 11.14 14.63
C LEU A 178 -0.07 10.95 15.11
N TYR A 179 0.86 10.78 14.19
CA TYR A 179 2.25 10.49 14.48
C TYR A 179 3.20 11.34 13.64
N ASP A 180 4.25 11.83 14.28
CA ASP A 180 5.39 12.47 13.64
C ASP A 180 6.50 11.45 13.40
N PHE A 181 7.12 11.50 12.24
CA PHE A 181 8.30 10.72 11.92
C PHE A 181 9.55 11.54 12.19
N GLY A 182 10.43 11.03 13.06
CA GLY A 182 11.73 11.64 13.30
C GLY A 182 12.71 11.40 12.15
N PRO A 183 13.96 11.91 12.26
CA PRO A 183 14.95 11.80 11.17
C PRO A 183 15.20 10.37 10.70
N VAL A 184 15.23 9.41 11.62
CA VAL A 184 15.47 7.99 11.32
C VAL A 184 14.25 7.38 10.65
N GLY A 185 13.06 7.60 11.21
CA GLY A 185 11.81 7.09 10.64
C GLY A 185 11.48 7.71 9.28
N CYS A 186 11.73 9.01 9.11
CA CYS A 186 11.55 9.69 7.84
C CYS A 186 12.48 9.11 6.76
N ALA A 187 13.75 8.86 7.07
CA ALA A 187 14.69 8.23 6.14
C ALA A 187 14.26 6.82 5.75
N LEU A 188 13.85 5.99 6.72
CA LEU A 188 13.32 4.64 6.46
C LEU A 188 12.06 4.69 5.57
N LYS A 189 11.08 5.53 5.92
CA LYS A 189 9.84 5.72 5.14
C LYS A 189 10.14 6.10 3.69
N ASN A 190 11.04 7.07 3.48
CA ASN A 190 11.40 7.52 2.14
C ASN A 190 12.11 6.43 1.33
N ASN A 191 12.97 5.62 1.96
CA ASN A 191 13.63 4.50 1.30
C ASN A 191 12.63 3.39 0.92
N ILE A 192 11.65 3.09 1.76
CA ILE A 192 10.54 2.16 1.46
C ILE A 192 9.74 2.67 0.25
N ILE A 193 9.38 3.96 0.23
CA ILE A 193 8.69 4.61 -0.90
C ILE A 193 9.55 4.59 -2.16
N GLN A 194 10.84 4.89 -2.05
CA GLN A 194 11.74 4.87 -3.21
C GLN A 194 11.90 3.45 -3.77
N THR A 195 11.97 2.43 -2.91
CA THR A 195 11.99 1.03 -3.32
C THR A 195 10.68 0.65 -4.02
N TRP A 196 9.54 1.17 -3.55
CA TRP A 196 8.25 0.99 -4.20
C TRP A 196 8.23 1.62 -5.60
N ARG A 197 8.75 2.87 -5.74
CA ARG A 197 8.86 3.52 -7.06
C ARG A 197 9.74 2.75 -8.03
N GLN A 198 10.87 2.22 -7.57
CA GLN A 198 11.71 1.38 -8.41
C GLN A 198 10.97 0.12 -8.87
N HIS A 199 10.30 -0.56 -7.93
CA HIS A 199 9.67 -1.84 -8.18
C HIS A 199 8.41 -1.74 -9.05
N PHE A 200 7.58 -0.69 -8.89
CA PHE A 200 6.32 -0.53 -9.63
C PHE A 200 6.40 0.54 -10.71
N ILE A 201 6.85 1.76 -10.39
CA ILE A 201 6.86 2.85 -11.38
C ILE A 201 7.90 2.60 -12.46
N GLN A 202 9.15 2.28 -12.09
CA GLN A 202 10.24 2.16 -13.06
C GLN A 202 10.23 0.81 -13.79
N GLU A 203 10.11 -0.31 -13.06
CA GLU A 203 10.15 -1.64 -13.66
C GLU A 203 8.90 -1.93 -14.52
N GLU A 204 7.72 -1.44 -14.10
CA GLU A 204 6.46 -1.67 -14.81
C GLU A 204 6.04 -0.51 -15.72
N GLN A 205 6.77 0.60 -15.72
CA GLN A 205 6.46 1.81 -16.50
C GLN A 205 5.07 2.38 -16.19
N ILE A 206 4.69 2.36 -14.90
CA ILE A 206 3.41 2.89 -14.42
C ILE A 206 3.46 4.42 -14.45
N LEU A 207 2.36 5.06 -14.81
CA LEU A 207 2.22 6.51 -14.85
C LEU A 207 1.98 7.06 -13.44
N GLU A 208 2.98 7.70 -12.83
CA GLU A 208 2.80 8.32 -11.51
C GLU A 208 2.14 9.68 -11.64
N ILE A 209 1.06 9.92 -10.88
CA ILE A 209 0.38 11.22 -10.78
C ILE A 209 0.27 11.66 -9.33
N ASP A 210 0.01 12.95 -9.12
CA ASP A 210 -0.27 13.52 -7.80
C ASP A 210 -1.56 14.36 -7.85
N CYS A 211 -2.56 13.93 -7.09
CA CYS A 211 -3.88 14.56 -7.03
C CYS A 211 -4.09 15.20 -5.65
N THR A 212 -5.00 16.20 -5.60
CA THR A 212 -5.30 16.93 -4.38
C THR A 212 -5.90 16.04 -3.29
N MET A 213 -5.49 16.25 -2.04
CA MET A 213 -6.05 15.56 -0.86
C MET A 213 -7.45 16.07 -0.51
N LEU A 214 -7.68 17.36 -0.71
CA LEU A 214 -8.98 17.98 -0.48
C LEU A 214 -9.90 17.68 -1.67
N THR A 215 -10.93 16.88 -1.42
CA THR A 215 -11.81 16.35 -2.47
C THR A 215 -13.24 16.88 -2.30
N PRO A 216 -13.88 17.43 -3.34
CA PRO A 216 -15.26 17.88 -3.28
C PRO A 216 -16.25 16.73 -3.02
N GLU A 217 -17.32 17.01 -2.25
CA GLU A 217 -18.36 16.04 -1.90
C GLU A 217 -18.92 15.25 -3.08
N PRO A 218 -19.26 15.85 -4.24
CA PRO A 218 -19.82 15.09 -5.36
C PRO A 218 -18.97 13.91 -5.83
N VAL A 219 -17.64 14.02 -5.73
CA VAL A 219 -16.72 12.93 -6.09
C VAL A 219 -16.90 11.75 -5.15
N LEU A 220 -16.80 11.99 -3.84
CA LEU A 220 -16.88 10.93 -2.82
C LEU A 220 -18.30 10.42 -2.60
N LYS A 221 -19.31 11.20 -2.96
CA LYS A 221 -20.69 10.74 -3.01
C LYS A 221 -20.93 9.79 -4.19
N THR A 222 -20.38 10.12 -5.35
CA THR A 222 -20.48 9.29 -6.56
C THR A 222 -19.80 7.93 -6.38
N SER A 223 -18.65 7.87 -5.69
CA SER A 223 -17.96 6.63 -5.37
C SER A 223 -18.59 5.86 -4.21
N GLY A 224 -19.57 6.44 -3.51
CA GLY A 224 -20.28 5.83 -2.37
C GLY A 224 -19.67 6.07 -1.00
N HIS A 225 -18.52 6.73 -0.90
CA HIS A 225 -17.84 6.96 0.40
C HIS A 225 -18.66 7.82 1.36
N VAL A 226 -19.37 8.83 0.86
CA VAL A 226 -20.21 9.69 1.73
C VAL A 226 -21.30 8.87 2.42
N ASP A 227 -21.90 7.91 1.69
CA ASP A 227 -23.07 7.18 2.15
C ASP A 227 -22.73 5.88 2.89
N LYS A 228 -21.61 5.23 2.59
CA LYS A 228 -21.29 3.88 3.06
C LYS A 228 -20.03 3.78 3.94
N PHE A 229 -19.16 4.78 3.95
CA PHE A 229 -17.91 4.74 4.70
C PHE A 229 -18.11 5.19 6.16
N ALA A 230 -18.82 4.37 6.92
CA ALA A 230 -19.20 4.70 8.30
C ALA A 230 -19.10 3.47 9.22
N ASP A 231 -18.72 3.72 10.49
CA ASP A 231 -18.76 2.77 11.58
C ASP A 231 -19.83 3.19 12.60
N PHE A 232 -20.27 2.26 13.45
CA PHE A 232 -21.16 2.59 14.58
C PHE A 232 -20.33 3.02 15.79
N MET A 233 -20.70 4.16 16.37
CA MET A 233 -20.04 4.78 17.52
C MET A 233 -20.98 4.89 18.71
N VAL A 234 -20.47 4.62 19.90
CA VAL A 234 -21.12 4.89 21.20
C VAL A 234 -20.28 5.87 22.01
N LYS A 235 -20.92 6.67 22.87
CA LYS A 235 -20.26 7.63 23.75
C LYS A 235 -20.53 7.34 25.21
N ASP A 236 -19.54 7.49 26.05
CA ASP A 236 -19.72 7.58 27.50
C ASP A 236 -20.54 8.82 27.82
N VAL A 237 -21.68 8.64 28.48
CA VAL A 237 -22.67 9.73 28.74
C VAL A 237 -22.15 10.83 29.69
N LYS A 238 -21.08 10.55 30.46
CA LYS A 238 -20.56 11.51 31.45
C LYS A 238 -19.28 12.24 30.95
N ASN A 239 -18.34 11.51 30.37
CA ASN A 239 -17.08 12.10 29.94
C ASN A 239 -17.00 12.36 28.42
N GLY A 240 -17.98 11.84 27.65
CA GLY A 240 -18.04 12.03 26.19
C GLY A 240 -17.02 11.20 25.39
N GLU A 241 -16.33 10.28 26.02
CA GLU A 241 -15.38 9.39 25.36
C GLU A 241 -16.08 8.47 24.35
N CYS A 242 -15.52 8.35 23.16
CA CYS A 242 -16.12 7.63 22.05
C CYS A 242 -15.46 6.28 21.84
N PHE A 243 -16.31 5.28 21.60
CA PHE A 243 -15.88 3.91 21.33
C PHE A 243 -16.56 3.41 20.06
N ARG A 244 -15.88 2.59 19.31
CA ARG A 244 -16.45 1.84 18.20
C ARG A 244 -17.33 0.73 18.78
N ALA A 245 -18.61 0.71 18.39
CA ALA A 245 -19.62 -0.14 19.02
C ALA A 245 -19.32 -1.62 18.86
N ASP A 246 -19.04 -2.09 17.66
CA ASP A 246 -18.69 -3.48 17.36
C ASP A 246 -17.48 -3.98 18.17
N HIS A 247 -16.42 -3.19 18.23
CA HIS A 247 -15.22 -3.54 18.98
C HIS A 247 -15.45 -3.59 20.50
N LEU A 248 -16.23 -2.65 21.02
CA LEU A 248 -16.52 -2.59 22.44
C LEU A 248 -17.41 -3.77 22.87
N LEU A 249 -18.46 -4.06 22.10
CA LEU A 249 -19.32 -5.22 22.32
C LEU A 249 -18.52 -6.51 22.26
N LYS A 250 -17.67 -6.67 21.25
CA LYS A 250 -16.78 -7.83 21.09
C LYS A 250 -15.89 -8.04 22.31
N ALA A 251 -15.19 -7.00 22.76
CA ALA A 251 -14.31 -7.08 23.92
C ALA A 251 -15.08 -7.41 25.20
N HIS A 252 -16.27 -6.84 25.36
CA HIS A 252 -17.14 -7.10 26.50
C HIS A 252 -17.63 -8.55 26.53
N LEU A 253 -18.13 -9.08 25.42
CA LEU A 253 -18.58 -10.46 25.30
C LEU A 253 -17.44 -11.46 25.53
N GLN A 254 -16.26 -11.21 24.98
CA GLN A 254 -15.07 -12.04 25.22
C GLN A 254 -14.68 -12.08 26.70
N LYS A 255 -14.81 -10.95 27.40
CA LYS A 255 -14.57 -10.89 28.84
C LYS A 255 -15.61 -11.70 29.60
N LEU A 256 -16.89 -11.59 29.26
CA LEU A 256 -17.97 -12.40 29.90
C LEU A 256 -17.79 -13.90 29.67
N MET A 257 -17.38 -14.31 28.46
CA MET A 257 -17.11 -15.70 28.12
C MET A 257 -15.91 -16.29 28.84
N SER A 258 -14.95 -15.46 29.25
CA SER A 258 -13.77 -15.88 30.04
C SER A 258 -14.08 -16.07 31.52
N ASP A 259 -15.24 -15.60 32.02
CA ASP A 259 -15.64 -15.79 33.40
C ASP A 259 -16.00 -17.28 33.66
N LYS A 260 -15.39 -17.84 34.70
CA LYS A 260 -15.66 -19.24 35.14
C LYS A 260 -17.13 -19.55 35.45
N LYS A 261 -17.94 -18.53 35.67
CA LYS A 261 -19.37 -18.62 35.93
C LYS A 261 -20.25 -18.65 34.67
N CYS A 262 -19.66 -18.47 33.50
CA CYS A 262 -20.41 -18.50 32.25
C CYS A 262 -20.79 -19.92 31.87
N THR A 263 -22.11 -20.15 31.70
CA THR A 263 -22.62 -21.48 31.28
C THR A 263 -22.34 -21.73 29.83
N ALA A 264 -22.24 -23.01 29.40
CA ALA A 264 -21.98 -23.39 28.02
C ALA A 264 -23.00 -22.80 27.03
N GLU A 265 -24.28 -22.75 27.44
CA GLU A 265 -25.38 -22.19 26.64
C GLU A 265 -25.19 -20.68 26.40
N LYS A 266 -24.88 -19.89 27.45
CA LYS A 266 -24.60 -18.46 27.33
C LYS A 266 -23.35 -18.19 26.52
N LYS A 267 -22.35 -19.07 26.61
CA LYS A 267 -21.13 -18.96 25.82
C LYS A 267 -21.42 -19.15 24.33
N ALA A 268 -22.22 -20.18 23.99
CA ALA A 268 -22.63 -20.42 22.60
C ALA A 268 -23.48 -19.25 22.03
N GLU A 269 -24.38 -18.68 22.87
CA GLU A 269 -25.16 -17.50 22.48
C GLU A 269 -24.24 -16.28 22.17
N MET A 270 -23.31 -15.98 23.08
CA MET A 270 -22.36 -14.87 22.89
C MET A 270 -21.41 -15.12 21.71
N GLU A 271 -21.00 -16.36 21.48
CA GLU A 271 -20.25 -16.75 20.30
C GLU A 271 -21.05 -16.49 19.01
N SER A 272 -22.34 -16.82 19.00
CA SER A 272 -23.23 -16.50 17.87
C SER A 272 -23.31 -14.99 17.61
N VAL A 273 -23.44 -14.16 18.65
CA VAL A 273 -23.46 -12.69 18.52
C VAL A 273 -22.13 -12.18 17.99
N LEU A 274 -20.99 -12.64 18.53
CA LEU A 274 -19.67 -12.25 18.06
C LEU A 274 -19.46 -12.55 16.57
N THR A 275 -20.13 -13.54 16.12
CA THR A 275 -20.02 -14.10 14.79
C THR A 275 -20.79 -13.27 13.76
N GLN A 276 -21.91 -12.68 14.16
CA GLN A 276 -22.74 -11.83 13.30
C GLN A 276 -22.41 -10.34 13.43
N MET A 277 -21.31 -9.99 14.13
CA MET A 277 -21.00 -8.62 14.51
C MET A 277 -21.00 -7.64 13.33
N ASP A 278 -20.45 -8.06 12.18
CA ASP A 278 -20.35 -7.23 10.99
C ASP A 278 -21.68 -7.05 10.22
N ASN A 279 -22.71 -7.83 10.60
CA ASN A 279 -24.03 -7.80 9.95
C ASN A 279 -25.08 -7.01 10.75
N TYR A 280 -24.79 -6.64 12.01
CA TYR A 280 -25.74 -5.92 12.84
C TYR A 280 -25.89 -4.45 12.43
N GLY A 281 -27.13 -4.04 12.21
CA GLY A 281 -27.49 -2.65 12.04
C GLY A 281 -27.51 -1.86 13.35
N GLN A 282 -27.78 -0.57 13.24
CA GLN A 282 -27.79 0.35 14.39
C GLN A 282 -28.73 -0.09 15.51
N GLN A 283 -29.93 -0.53 15.16
CA GLN A 283 -30.96 -0.93 16.13
C GLN A 283 -30.58 -2.23 16.84
N GLU A 284 -30.15 -3.22 16.09
CA GLU A 284 -29.73 -4.52 16.62
C GLU A 284 -28.52 -4.39 17.56
N LEU A 285 -27.55 -3.54 17.21
CA LEU A 285 -26.45 -3.22 18.11
C LEU A 285 -26.95 -2.56 19.41
N ALA A 286 -27.91 -1.64 19.32
CA ALA A 286 -28.48 -0.99 20.51
C ALA A 286 -29.14 -2.01 21.43
N GLU A 287 -29.90 -2.95 20.89
CA GLU A 287 -30.54 -4.05 21.66
C GLU A 287 -29.50 -4.95 22.33
N LEU A 288 -28.42 -5.28 21.63
CA LEU A 288 -27.29 -6.07 22.15
C LEU A 288 -26.57 -5.35 23.30
N PHE A 289 -26.36 -4.03 23.17
CA PHE A 289 -25.74 -3.21 24.21
C PHE A 289 -26.59 -3.23 25.50
N ILE A 290 -27.92 -3.15 25.38
CA ILE A 290 -28.86 -3.24 26.51
C ILE A 290 -28.86 -4.67 27.08
N LYS A 291 -28.99 -5.70 26.23
CA LYS A 291 -29.04 -7.10 26.61
C LYS A 291 -27.85 -7.55 27.45
N TYR A 292 -26.66 -7.15 27.03
CA TYR A 292 -25.42 -7.53 27.70
C TYR A 292 -24.92 -6.49 28.70
N ASN A 293 -25.70 -5.42 28.96
CA ASN A 293 -25.34 -4.32 29.86
C ASN A 293 -23.93 -3.80 29.63
N VAL A 294 -23.64 -3.46 28.36
CA VAL A 294 -22.33 -2.99 27.96
C VAL A 294 -22.13 -1.58 28.51
N LYS A 295 -21.01 -1.37 29.22
CA LYS A 295 -20.65 -0.09 29.83
C LYS A 295 -19.28 0.37 29.34
N SER A 296 -18.95 1.63 29.58
CA SER A 296 -17.65 2.17 29.31
C SER A 296 -16.55 1.31 29.99
N PRO A 297 -15.52 0.87 29.25
CA PRO A 297 -14.49 0.00 29.81
C PRO A 297 -13.61 0.71 30.85
N ILE A 298 -13.56 2.03 30.79
CA ILE A 298 -12.69 2.86 31.65
C ILE A 298 -13.46 3.34 32.88
N THR A 299 -14.62 3.92 32.68
CA THR A 299 -15.38 4.61 33.75
C THR A 299 -16.53 3.78 34.31
N GLN A 300 -16.94 2.70 33.64
CA GLN A 300 -18.14 1.91 33.95
C GLN A 300 -19.45 2.71 33.88
N ASN A 301 -19.43 3.88 33.26
CA ASN A 301 -20.62 4.69 32.99
C ASN A 301 -21.48 4.03 31.89
N ASP A 302 -22.72 4.50 31.82
CA ASP A 302 -23.64 4.14 30.73
C ASP A 302 -23.13 4.76 29.39
N LEU A 303 -23.48 4.09 28.30
CA LEU A 303 -23.14 4.50 26.95
C LEU A 303 -24.35 5.03 26.21
N SER A 304 -24.16 5.95 25.30
CA SER A 304 -25.20 6.39 24.38
C SER A 304 -25.65 5.24 23.46
N PRO A 305 -26.85 5.31 22.87
CA PRO A 305 -27.18 4.43 21.76
C PRO A 305 -26.13 4.51 20.65
N PRO A 306 -25.89 3.41 19.88
CA PRO A 306 -25.03 3.45 18.72
C PRO A 306 -25.53 4.45 17.68
N VAL A 307 -24.61 5.25 17.11
CA VAL A 307 -24.90 6.18 16.03
C VAL A 307 -23.93 5.92 14.87
N SER A 308 -24.41 6.06 13.65
CA SER A 308 -23.54 5.99 12.47
C SER A 308 -22.57 7.18 12.46
N PHE A 309 -21.30 6.90 12.27
CA PHE A 309 -20.25 7.89 12.24
C PHE A 309 -19.42 7.71 10.95
N ASN A 310 -19.53 8.69 10.05
CA ASN A 310 -18.74 8.68 8.82
C ASN A 310 -17.26 8.90 9.15
N LEU A 311 -16.41 8.04 8.61
CA LEU A 311 -14.96 8.06 8.88
C LEU A 311 -14.18 9.12 8.08
N MET A 312 -14.83 9.94 7.28
CA MET A 312 -14.14 11.02 6.56
C MET A 312 -14.09 12.31 7.37
N PHE A 313 -12.99 13.06 7.21
CA PHE A 313 -12.88 14.42 7.73
C PHE A 313 -13.56 15.40 6.78
N GLN A 314 -14.70 15.93 7.20
CA GLN A 314 -15.45 16.95 6.45
C GLN A 314 -14.87 18.35 6.69
N THR A 315 -14.85 19.18 5.64
CA THR A 315 -14.43 20.59 5.70
C THR A 315 -15.20 21.43 4.66
N SER A 316 -15.02 22.74 4.72
CA SER A 316 -15.58 23.66 3.72
C SER A 316 -14.49 24.14 2.77
N ILE A 317 -14.78 24.16 1.47
CA ILE A 317 -13.87 24.68 0.44
C ILE A 317 -14.25 26.11 0.10
N GLY A 318 -13.28 27.01 0.17
CA GLY A 318 -13.42 28.44 -0.13
C GLY A 318 -13.99 29.27 1.03
N PRO A 319 -13.87 30.61 0.95
CA PRO A 319 -14.23 31.53 2.05
C PRO A 319 -15.74 31.64 2.27
N GLY A 320 -16.55 31.31 1.27
CA GLY A 320 -18.02 31.36 1.37
C GLY A 320 -18.65 30.16 2.07
N GLY A 321 -17.87 29.10 2.34
CA GLY A 321 -18.37 27.88 2.99
C GLY A 321 -19.43 27.08 2.22
N ASN A 322 -19.69 27.44 0.97
CA ASN A 322 -20.81 26.87 0.18
C ASN A 322 -20.48 25.53 -0.48
N MET A 323 -19.21 25.13 -0.50
CA MET A 323 -18.77 23.87 -1.09
C MET A 323 -18.27 22.95 0.01
N THR A 324 -18.96 21.84 0.22
CA THR A 324 -18.51 20.77 1.10
C THR A 324 -17.38 20.00 0.44
N GLY A 325 -16.36 19.70 1.22
CA GLY A 325 -15.26 18.84 0.84
C GLY A 325 -14.85 17.92 1.98
N TYR A 326 -14.00 16.98 1.64
CA TYR A 326 -13.44 16.01 2.59
C TYR A 326 -11.95 15.83 2.33
N LEU A 327 -11.22 15.50 3.38
CA LEU A 327 -9.90 14.91 3.23
C LEU A 327 -10.08 13.48 2.70
N ARG A 328 -9.43 13.13 1.60
CA ARG A 328 -9.61 11.86 0.89
C ARG A 328 -9.32 10.65 1.79
N PRO A 329 -10.16 9.59 1.80
CA PRO A 329 -9.90 8.35 2.53
C PRO A 329 -9.00 7.36 1.80
N GLU A 330 -8.79 7.57 0.48
CA GLU A 330 -7.97 6.77 -0.45
C GLU A 330 -7.40 7.68 -1.55
N THR A 331 -6.44 7.20 -2.32
CA THR A 331 -5.84 7.97 -3.42
C THR A 331 -6.41 7.63 -4.80
N ALA A 332 -7.16 6.53 -4.92
CA ALA A 332 -7.71 5.97 -6.16
C ALA A 332 -8.60 6.94 -6.95
N GLN A 333 -9.51 7.65 -6.28
CA GLN A 333 -10.51 8.48 -6.95
C GLN A 333 -9.90 9.56 -7.85
N GLY A 334 -8.75 10.12 -7.45
CA GLY A 334 -8.02 11.08 -8.27
C GLY A 334 -7.53 10.49 -9.59
N ILE A 335 -7.17 9.21 -9.60
CA ILE A 335 -6.71 8.50 -10.81
C ILE A 335 -7.91 8.29 -11.75
N PHE A 336 -9.05 7.82 -11.25
CA PHE A 336 -10.26 7.62 -12.07
C PHE A 336 -10.76 8.89 -12.75
N LEU A 337 -10.76 10.01 -12.05
CA LEU A 337 -11.15 11.31 -12.61
C LEU A 337 -10.19 11.81 -13.70
N ASN A 338 -8.95 11.38 -13.67
CA ASN A 338 -7.94 11.72 -14.68
C ASN A 338 -7.77 10.63 -15.75
N PHE A 339 -8.58 9.56 -15.73
CA PHE A 339 -8.46 8.41 -16.63
C PHE A 339 -8.30 8.83 -18.10
N LYS A 340 -9.15 9.72 -18.61
CA LYS A 340 -9.10 10.14 -20.02
C LYS A 340 -7.78 10.80 -20.38
N ARG A 341 -7.25 11.65 -19.51
CA ARG A 341 -5.94 12.31 -19.73
C ARG A 341 -4.78 11.32 -19.67
N LEU A 342 -4.88 10.33 -18.78
CA LEU A 342 -3.88 9.26 -18.66
C LEU A 342 -3.92 8.35 -19.89
N LEU A 343 -5.10 7.99 -20.35
CA LEU A 343 -5.28 7.23 -21.59
C LEU A 343 -4.73 7.97 -22.81
N GLU A 344 -5.02 9.28 -22.94
CA GLU A 344 -4.44 10.14 -23.98
C GLU A 344 -2.92 10.19 -23.91
N PHE A 345 -2.36 10.33 -22.70
CA PHE A 345 -0.92 10.29 -22.46
C PHE A 345 -0.31 8.95 -22.89
N ASN A 346 -1.01 7.85 -22.65
CA ASN A 346 -0.66 6.49 -23.10
C ASN A 346 -1.05 6.21 -24.58
N GLN A 347 -1.31 7.25 -25.38
CA GLN A 347 -1.63 7.11 -26.80
C GLN A 347 -2.91 6.29 -27.10
N GLY A 348 -3.88 6.31 -26.18
CA GLY A 348 -5.15 5.60 -26.31
C GLY A 348 -5.06 4.08 -26.14
N LYS A 349 -3.94 3.53 -25.66
CA LYS A 349 -3.71 2.09 -25.61
C LYS A 349 -4.02 1.50 -24.24
N LEU A 350 -4.66 0.32 -24.25
CA LEU A 350 -4.78 -0.60 -23.11
C LEU A 350 -3.89 -1.83 -23.34
N PRO A 351 -3.43 -2.53 -22.26
CA PRO A 351 -3.53 -2.12 -20.87
C PRO A 351 -2.53 -1.02 -20.50
N PHE A 352 -2.83 -0.26 -19.47
CA PHE A 352 -1.87 0.63 -18.82
C PHE A 352 -2.22 0.78 -17.33
N ALA A 353 -1.27 1.26 -16.53
CA ALA A 353 -1.50 1.55 -15.12
C ALA A 353 -1.13 2.99 -14.78
N ALA A 354 -1.84 3.54 -13.82
CA ALA A 354 -1.46 4.79 -13.19
C ALA A 354 -1.38 4.59 -11.67
N ALA A 355 -0.54 5.37 -11.00
CA ALA A 355 -0.34 5.24 -9.58
C ALA A 355 -0.22 6.60 -8.88
N GLN A 356 -0.54 6.60 -7.60
CA GLN A 356 -0.37 7.76 -6.74
C GLN A 356 0.19 7.35 -5.38
N ILE A 357 1.15 8.11 -4.87
CA ILE A 357 1.63 8.04 -3.49
C ILE A 357 1.19 9.30 -2.78
N GLY A 358 0.47 9.17 -1.67
CA GLY A 358 0.00 10.36 -0.96
C GLY A 358 -0.64 10.05 0.39
N ASN A 359 -0.91 11.10 1.15
CA ASN A 359 -1.61 10.96 2.42
C ASN A 359 -3.11 10.77 2.18
N SER A 360 -3.67 9.88 2.98
CA SER A 360 -5.10 9.61 3.13
C SER A 360 -5.50 9.72 4.59
N PHE A 361 -6.79 9.93 4.83
CA PHE A 361 -7.30 10.32 6.14
C PHE A 361 -8.56 9.53 6.48
N ARG A 362 -8.55 8.90 7.65
CA ARG A 362 -9.74 8.21 8.18
C ARG A 362 -9.93 8.64 9.62
N ASN A 363 -11.04 9.30 9.92
CA ASN A 363 -11.36 9.80 11.26
C ASN A 363 -11.70 8.63 12.20
N GLU A 364 -10.71 7.79 12.46
CA GLU A 364 -10.84 6.60 13.31
C GLU A 364 -11.40 6.97 14.68
N ILE A 365 -12.44 6.26 15.12
CA ILE A 365 -13.08 6.45 16.42
C ILE A 365 -12.12 6.08 17.55
N SER A 366 -11.39 4.96 17.41
CA SER A 366 -10.47 4.43 18.42
C SER A 366 -9.14 4.02 17.78
N PRO A 367 -8.27 4.98 17.45
CA PRO A 367 -6.93 4.66 16.93
C PRO A 367 -6.10 3.95 17.99
N ARG A 368 -5.35 2.92 17.58
CA ARG A 368 -4.55 2.09 18.48
C ARG A 368 -3.48 1.29 17.72
N SER A 369 -2.60 0.64 18.46
CA SER A 369 -1.58 -0.27 17.90
C SER A 369 -0.55 0.46 17.02
N GLY A 370 -0.03 1.60 17.47
CA GLY A 370 1.00 2.35 16.74
C GLY A 370 0.54 2.76 15.35
N LEU A 371 1.37 2.49 14.33
CA LEU A 371 1.08 2.85 12.92
C LEU A 371 0.03 1.96 12.22
N ILE A 372 -0.52 0.97 12.91
CA ILE A 372 -1.47 0.03 12.31
C ILE A 372 -2.84 0.67 12.08
N ARG A 373 -3.34 1.46 13.06
CA ARG A 373 -4.63 2.14 12.97
C ARG A 373 -4.51 3.60 13.37
N VAL A 374 -4.38 4.44 12.38
CA VAL A 374 -4.09 5.87 12.48
C VAL A 374 -5.12 6.70 11.72
N ARG A 375 -5.15 8.02 11.99
CA ARG A 375 -6.07 8.96 11.36
C ARG A 375 -5.52 9.59 10.08
N GLU A 376 -4.20 9.70 10.00
CA GLU A 376 -3.47 10.17 8.81
C GLU A 376 -2.39 9.15 8.48
N PHE A 377 -2.33 8.72 7.22
CA PHE A 377 -1.40 7.70 6.75
C PHE A 377 -1.04 7.90 5.29
N THR A 378 0.14 7.44 4.92
CA THR A 378 0.57 7.44 3.52
C THR A 378 0.16 6.13 2.86
N MET A 379 -0.50 6.25 1.71
CA MET A 379 -0.84 5.14 0.81
C MET A 379 -0.04 5.23 -0.48
N ALA A 380 0.12 4.10 -1.14
CA ALA A 380 0.52 4.01 -2.53
C ALA A 380 -0.48 3.10 -3.23
N GLU A 381 -1.17 3.59 -4.23
CA GLU A 381 -2.20 2.86 -4.97
C GLU A 381 -1.88 2.84 -6.46
N ILE A 382 -2.19 1.72 -7.09
CA ILE A 382 -2.04 1.49 -8.53
C ILE A 382 -3.42 1.14 -9.09
N GLU A 383 -3.81 1.81 -10.15
CA GLU A 383 -5.01 1.49 -10.93
C GLU A 383 -4.56 0.96 -12.29
N HIS A 384 -4.65 -0.34 -12.47
CA HIS A 384 -4.29 -1.01 -13.72
C HIS A 384 -5.55 -1.20 -14.57
N PHE A 385 -5.63 -0.43 -15.65
CA PHE A 385 -6.75 -0.44 -16.60
C PHE A 385 -6.54 -1.51 -17.66
N VAL A 386 -7.52 -2.40 -17.79
CA VAL A 386 -7.45 -3.58 -18.67
C VAL A 386 -8.78 -3.79 -19.42
N ASP A 387 -8.69 -4.34 -20.63
CA ASP A 387 -9.87 -4.79 -21.36
C ASP A 387 -10.64 -5.85 -20.55
N PRO A 388 -11.95 -5.66 -20.28
CA PRO A 388 -12.75 -6.63 -19.54
C PRO A 388 -12.76 -8.04 -20.13
N SER A 389 -12.62 -8.13 -21.45
CA SER A 389 -12.63 -9.41 -22.19
C SER A 389 -11.25 -10.10 -22.24
N GLU A 390 -10.16 -9.41 -21.84
CA GLU A 390 -8.78 -9.90 -22.00
C GLU A 390 -7.94 -9.57 -20.77
N LYS A 391 -8.28 -10.20 -19.63
CA LYS A 391 -7.55 -10.06 -18.35
C LYS A 391 -6.31 -10.97 -18.29
N ILE A 392 -5.42 -10.81 -19.28
CA ILE A 392 -4.16 -11.55 -19.38
C ILE A 392 -3.00 -10.56 -19.23
N HIS A 393 -2.11 -10.81 -18.26
CA HIS A 393 -0.95 -9.96 -18.07
C HIS A 393 0.24 -10.45 -18.89
N PRO A 394 0.84 -9.62 -19.77
CA PRO A 394 1.91 -10.05 -20.69
C PRO A 394 3.20 -10.49 -19.99
N ARG A 395 3.42 -10.06 -18.74
CA ARG A 395 4.59 -10.40 -17.92
C ARG A 395 4.28 -11.40 -16.81
N PHE A 396 3.15 -12.12 -16.88
CA PHE A 396 2.79 -13.07 -15.82
C PHE A 396 3.84 -14.18 -15.64
N GLU A 397 4.55 -14.53 -16.72
CA GLU A 397 5.68 -15.46 -16.69
C GLU A 397 6.78 -15.10 -15.70
N ASN A 398 6.97 -13.80 -15.38
CA ASN A 398 7.98 -13.36 -14.42
C ASN A 398 7.67 -13.74 -12.97
N VAL A 399 6.43 -14.09 -12.67
CA VAL A 399 5.97 -14.44 -11.31
C VAL A 399 5.30 -15.81 -11.24
N VAL A 400 5.11 -16.48 -12.36
CA VAL A 400 4.36 -17.74 -12.49
C VAL A 400 4.90 -18.85 -11.58
N ASP A 401 6.21 -18.90 -11.35
CA ASP A 401 6.89 -19.92 -10.55
C ASP A 401 6.99 -19.57 -9.06
N LEU A 402 6.53 -18.38 -8.65
CA LEU A 402 6.52 -18.01 -7.24
C LEU A 402 5.56 -18.90 -6.47
N SER A 403 6.08 -19.55 -5.43
CA SER A 403 5.28 -20.31 -4.47
C SER A 403 5.02 -19.49 -3.23
N ILE A 404 3.76 -19.08 -3.06
CA ILE A 404 3.32 -18.19 -1.97
C ILE A 404 2.24 -18.84 -1.12
N LEU A 405 2.07 -18.35 0.10
CA LEU A 405 1.06 -18.85 1.03
C LEU A 405 -0.28 -18.20 0.73
N LEU A 406 -1.21 -18.98 0.13
CA LEU A 406 -2.55 -18.54 -0.25
C LEU A 406 -3.60 -19.10 0.72
N TYR A 407 -4.50 -18.24 1.17
CA TYR A 407 -5.65 -18.59 2.01
C TYR A 407 -6.94 -18.23 1.30
N SER A 408 -7.35 -19.10 0.38
CA SER A 408 -8.52 -18.87 -0.47
C SER A 408 -9.83 -18.85 0.33
N SER A 409 -10.87 -18.20 -0.19
CA SER A 409 -12.21 -18.19 0.38
C SER A 409 -12.77 -19.62 0.56
N LYS A 410 -12.48 -20.51 -0.39
CA LYS A 410 -12.85 -21.93 -0.30
C LYS A 410 -12.15 -22.64 0.86
N ALA A 411 -10.84 -22.47 1.03
CA ALA A 411 -10.09 -23.03 2.17
C ALA A 411 -10.62 -22.48 3.50
N GLN A 412 -10.92 -21.18 3.52
CA GLN A 412 -11.54 -20.54 4.67
C GLN A 412 -12.89 -21.16 5.03
N LEU A 413 -13.75 -21.42 4.07
CA LEU A 413 -15.05 -22.07 4.27
C LEU A 413 -14.93 -23.54 4.71
N SER A 414 -13.92 -24.25 4.21
CA SER A 414 -13.67 -25.65 4.53
C SER A 414 -12.91 -25.86 5.85
N GLY A 415 -12.44 -24.78 6.51
CA GLY A 415 -11.61 -24.86 7.71
C GLY A 415 -10.19 -25.38 7.45
N GLU A 416 -9.76 -25.37 6.19
CA GLU A 416 -8.41 -25.72 5.83
C GLU A 416 -7.44 -24.60 6.16
N SER A 417 -6.17 -24.93 6.40
CA SER A 417 -5.11 -23.94 6.56
C SER A 417 -4.74 -23.30 5.23
N ALA A 418 -4.09 -22.14 5.29
CA ALA A 418 -3.45 -21.55 4.12
C ALA A 418 -2.45 -22.53 3.50
N LYS A 419 -2.42 -22.61 2.18
CA LYS A 419 -1.57 -23.55 1.43
C LYS A 419 -0.54 -22.80 0.61
N LYS A 420 0.69 -23.29 0.63
CA LYS A 420 1.73 -22.83 -0.29
C LYS A 420 1.42 -23.36 -1.67
N MET A 421 1.22 -22.46 -2.64
CA MET A 421 0.84 -22.79 -4.01
C MET A 421 1.66 -21.97 -5.00
N ARG A 422 2.02 -22.55 -6.14
CA ARG A 422 2.63 -21.85 -7.26
C ARG A 422 1.58 -20.92 -7.90
N LEU A 423 1.95 -19.70 -8.23
CA LEU A 423 0.99 -18.70 -8.78
C LEU A 423 0.37 -19.15 -10.11
N GLY A 424 1.15 -19.81 -10.98
CA GLY A 424 0.63 -20.40 -12.22
C GLY A 424 -0.51 -21.36 -11.94
N ASP A 425 -0.29 -22.30 -11.02
CA ASP A 425 -1.30 -23.30 -10.64
C ASP A 425 -2.53 -22.67 -10.00
N ALA A 426 -2.34 -21.59 -9.23
CA ALA A 426 -3.44 -20.88 -8.59
C ALA A 426 -4.36 -20.17 -9.62
N VAL A 427 -3.79 -19.62 -10.68
CA VAL A 427 -4.55 -19.02 -11.79
C VAL A 427 -5.19 -20.10 -12.67
N GLU A 428 -4.47 -21.13 -13.04
CA GLU A 428 -4.99 -22.26 -13.87
C GLU A 428 -6.15 -22.98 -13.19
N GLN A 429 -6.09 -23.17 -11.87
CA GLN A 429 -7.16 -23.82 -11.09
C GLN A 429 -8.31 -22.87 -10.73
N GLY A 430 -8.24 -21.60 -11.13
CA GLY A 430 -9.26 -20.58 -10.82
C GLY A 430 -9.35 -20.23 -9.33
N VAL A 431 -8.29 -20.45 -8.55
CA VAL A 431 -8.18 -19.98 -7.17
C VAL A 431 -8.00 -18.44 -7.17
N ILE A 432 -7.20 -17.94 -8.09
CA ILE A 432 -7.07 -16.52 -8.43
C ILE A 432 -7.79 -16.31 -9.75
N ASN A 433 -8.69 -15.34 -9.80
CA ASN A 433 -9.65 -15.15 -10.88
C ASN A 433 -9.01 -14.93 -12.27
N ASN A 434 -7.89 -14.23 -12.34
CA ASN A 434 -7.22 -13.94 -13.62
C ASN A 434 -5.72 -13.69 -13.43
N SER A 435 -4.96 -13.75 -14.55
CA SER A 435 -3.50 -13.62 -14.49
C SER A 435 -3.03 -12.19 -14.22
N VAL A 436 -3.85 -11.15 -14.43
CA VAL A 436 -3.50 -9.77 -14.08
C VAL A 436 -3.47 -9.62 -12.56
N LEU A 437 -4.51 -10.10 -11.89
CA LEU A 437 -4.57 -10.14 -10.42
C LEU A 437 -3.43 -11.00 -9.84
N GLY A 438 -3.19 -12.19 -10.41
CA GLY A 438 -2.08 -13.06 -10.04
C GLY A 438 -0.71 -12.41 -10.22
N TYR A 439 -0.52 -11.63 -11.28
CA TYR A 439 0.70 -10.89 -11.51
C TYR A 439 0.97 -9.88 -10.39
N PHE A 440 -0.01 -9.04 -10.06
CA PHE A 440 0.16 -8.05 -8.99
C PHE A 440 0.34 -8.69 -7.61
N ILE A 441 -0.34 -9.80 -7.32
CA ILE A 441 -0.10 -10.59 -6.10
C ILE A 441 1.38 -11.03 -6.03
N GLY A 442 1.95 -11.53 -7.12
CA GLY A 442 3.37 -11.88 -7.20
C GLY A 442 4.30 -10.68 -7.02
N ARG A 443 4.00 -9.55 -7.65
CA ARG A 443 4.77 -8.31 -7.52
C ARG A 443 4.72 -7.75 -6.10
N ILE A 444 3.55 -7.79 -5.44
CA ILE A 444 3.39 -7.41 -4.04
C ILE A 444 4.27 -8.29 -3.14
N TYR A 445 4.26 -9.61 -3.32
CA TYR A 445 5.10 -10.54 -2.56
C TYR A 445 6.58 -10.19 -2.69
N LEU A 446 7.07 -9.97 -3.91
CA LEU A 446 8.47 -9.62 -4.19
C LEU A 446 8.86 -8.28 -3.55
N TYR A 447 7.99 -7.29 -3.61
CA TYR A 447 8.21 -5.99 -2.98
C TYR A 447 8.28 -6.11 -1.45
N LEU A 448 7.30 -6.77 -0.84
CA LEU A 448 7.21 -6.91 0.62
C LEU A 448 8.42 -7.65 1.20
N THR A 449 8.87 -8.71 0.53
CA THR A 449 10.07 -9.43 0.95
C THR A 449 11.34 -8.60 0.75
N LYS A 450 11.43 -7.83 -0.32
CA LYS A 450 12.55 -6.90 -0.61
C LYS A 450 12.71 -5.81 0.45
N VAL A 451 11.62 -5.32 1.03
CA VAL A 451 11.66 -4.30 2.09
C VAL A 451 11.84 -4.87 3.49
N GLY A 452 11.86 -6.19 3.67
CA GLY A 452 12.22 -6.87 4.93
C GLY A 452 11.09 -7.58 5.64
N ILE A 453 9.97 -7.84 4.98
CA ILE A 453 8.91 -8.69 5.53
C ILE A 453 9.28 -10.15 5.34
N SER A 454 9.25 -10.93 6.42
CA SER A 454 9.58 -12.35 6.40
C SER A 454 8.58 -13.14 5.55
N PRO A 455 9.02 -13.94 4.57
CA PRO A 455 8.14 -14.78 3.75
C PRO A 455 7.31 -15.78 4.56
N GLU A 456 7.82 -16.28 5.69
CA GLU A 456 7.14 -17.23 6.56
C GLU A 456 6.02 -16.56 7.37
N LYS A 457 6.09 -15.24 7.51
CA LYS A 457 5.12 -14.40 8.23
C LYS A 457 4.24 -13.59 7.27
N LEU A 458 4.15 -13.98 6.00
CA LEU A 458 3.37 -13.33 4.94
C LEU A 458 2.44 -14.35 4.29
N ARG A 459 1.14 -14.02 4.20
CA ARG A 459 0.15 -14.79 3.45
C ARG A 459 -0.74 -13.86 2.63
N PHE A 460 -1.39 -14.42 1.61
CA PHE A 460 -2.44 -13.74 0.87
C PHE A 460 -3.78 -14.39 1.18
N ARG A 461 -4.71 -13.60 1.74
CA ARG A 461 -6.05 -14.03 2.12
C ARG A 461 -7.08 -13.46 1.17
N GLN A 462 -7.86 -14.33 0.57
CA GLN A 462 -8.99 -13.94 -0.29
C GLN A 462 -10.17 -13.50 0.56
N HIS A 463 -10.81 -12.40 0.18
CA HIS A 463 -12.09 -12.00 0.78
C HIS A 463 -13.16 -13.04 0.52
N MET A 464 -14.01 -13.29 1.50
CA MET A 464 -15.23 -14.05 1.32
C MET A 464 -16.31 -13.15 0.71
N GLU A 465 -17.31 -13.76 0.08
CA GLU A 465 -18.38 -13.04 -0.63
C GLU A 465 -19.07 -11.95 0.21
N ASN A 466 -19.25 -12.20 1.50
CA ASN A 466 -19.85 -11.25 2.45
C ASN A 466 -18.88 -10.19 3.01
N GLU A 467 -17.59 -10.29 2.72
CA GLU A 467 -16.55 -9.30 3.05
C GLU A 467 -16.19 -8.44 1.83
N MET A 468 -16.60 -8.89 0.65
CA MET A 468 -16.27 -8.23 -0.61
C MET A 468 -16.83 -6.81 -0.64
N ALA A 469 -15.98 -5.84 -0.96
CA ALA A 469 -16.42 -4.48 -1.19
C ALA A 469 -17.41 -4.44 -2.37
N HIS A 470 -18.38 -3.54 -2.31
CA HIS A 470 -19.46 -3.45 -3.30
C HIS A 470 -19.00 -3.17 -4.75
N TYR A 471 -17.76 -2.78 -4.94
CA TYR A 471 -17.12 -2.49 -6.22
C TYR A 471 -16.21 -3.62 -6.72
N ALA A 472 -15.86 -4.58 -5.88
CA ALA A 472 -14.89 -5.62 -6.21
C ALA A 472 -15.57 -6.94 -6.58
N CYS A 473 -15.00 -7.67 -7.52
CA CYS A 473 -15.42 -9.03 -7.90
C CYS A 473 -14.45 -10.11 -7.40
N ASP A 474 -13.22 -9.75 -7.06
CA ASP A 474 -12.24 -10.57 -6.33
C ASP A 474 -11.29 -9.65 -5.57
N CYS A 475 -10.88 -10.04 -4.37
CA CYS A 475 -9.97 -9.26 -3.54
C CYS A 475 -9.08 -10.17 -2.71
N TRP A 476 -7.79 -9.85 -2.68
CA TRP A 476 -6.77 -10.55 -1.91
C TRP A 476 -5.98 -9.59 -1.05
N ASP A 477 -5.92 -9.84 0.26
CA ASP A 477 -5.11 -9.08 1.19
C ASP A 477 -3.78 -9.77 1.41
N ALA A 478 -2.68 -9.05 1.20
CA ALA A 478 -1.40 -9.44 1.77
C ALA A 478 -1.46 -9.16 3.28
N GLU A 479 -1.54 -10.21 4.06
CA GLU A 479 -1.54 -10.17 5.51
C GLU A 479 -0.19 -10.57 6.06
N SER A 480 0.30 -9.78 7.01
CA SER A 480 1.54 -10.08 7.73
C SER A 480 1.26 -10.44 9.17
N LYS A 481 2.01 -11.42 9.68
CA LYS A 481 1.89 -11.90 11.05
C LYS A 481 2.71 -11.02 11.98
N THR A 482 2.02 -10.36 12.89
CA THR A 482 2.61 -9.47 13.88
C THR A 482 2.24 -9.92 15.30
N SER A 483 2.76 -9.23 16.32
CA SER A 483 2.37 -9.42 17.70
C SER A 483 0.89 -9.13 17.99
N TYR A 484 0.19 -8.49 17.05
CA TYR A 484 -1.26 -8.26 17.09
C TYR A 484 -2.07 -9.30 16.29
N GLY A 485 -1.41 -10.31 15.74
CA GLY A 485 -1.99 -11.31 14.84
C GLY A 485 -1.74 -10.98 13.37
N TRP A 486 -2.54 -11.57 12.49
CA TRP A 486 -2.50 -11.29 11.06
C TRP A 486 -3.11 -9.92 10.78
N ILE A 487 -2.37 -9.09 10.07
CA ILE A 487 -2.75 -7.71 9.73
C ILE A 487 -2.61 -7.53 8.23
N GLU A 488 -3.67 -7.05 7.61
CA GLU A 488 -3.67 -6.56 6.24
C GLU A 488 -2.71 -5.38 6.11
N ILE A 489 -1.77 -5.48 5.17
CA ILE A 489 -0.77 -4.43 4.86
C ILE A 489 -0.86 -3.94 3.42
N VAL A 490 -1.40 -4.77 2.50
CA VAL A 490 -1.68 -4.43 1.11
C VAL A 490 -2.96 -5.12 0.70
N GLY A 491 -3.91 -4.39 0.12
CA GLY A 491 -5.05 -4.95 -0.60
C GLY A 491 -4.73 -5.10 -2.09
N CYS A 492 -5.30 -6.09 -2.76
CA CYS A 492 -5.22 -6.26 -4.20
C CYS A 492 -6.58 -6.70 -4.73
N ALA A 493 -7.32 -5.79 -5.34
CA ALA A 493 -8.70 -5.99 -5.74
C ALA A 493 -8.90 -5.90 -7.26
N ASP A 494 -9.80 -6.70 -7.79
CA ASP A 494 -10.42 -6.52 -9.10
C ASP A 494 -11.70 -5.70 -8.92
N ARG A 495 -11.63 -4.37 -9.17
CA ARG A 495 -12.73 -3.41 -8.99
C ARG A 495 -13.74 -3.42 -10.14
N SER A 496 -13.54 -4.28 -11.14
CA SER A 496 -14.36 -4.25 -12.34
C SER A 496 -14.35 -2.85 -13.00
N CYS A 497 -15.45 -2.41 -13.59
CA CYS A 497 -15.59 -1.07 -14.19
C CYS A 497 -16.40 -0.10 -13.31
N TYR A 498 -16.54 -0.38 -12.01
CA TYR A 498 -17.48 0.31 -11.13
C TYR A 498 -17.25 1.83 -11.08
N ASP A 499 -16.04 2.25 -10.70
CA ASP A 499 -15.74 3.68 -10.48
C ASP A 499 -15.88 4.50 -11.77
N LEU A 500 -15.28 4.02 -12.88
CA LEU A 500 -15.39 4.69 -14.18
C LEU A 500 -16.86 4.84 -14.62
N SER A 501 -17.67 3.79 -14.44
CA SER A 501 -19.09 3.79 -14.77
C SER A 501 -19.90 4.75 -13.90
N CYS A 502 -19.61 4.82 -12.60
CA CYS A 502 -20.30 5.72 -11.68
C CYS A 502 -19.98 7.19 -12.00
N HIS A 503 -18.71 7.51 -12.19
CA HIS A 503 -18.30 8.88 -12.54
C HIS A 503 -18.79 9.29 -13.91
N ALA A 504 -18.77 8.41 -14.92
CA ALA A 504 -19.32 8.69 -16.24
C ALA A 504 -20.82 9.00 -16.18
N ARG A 505 -21.58 8.21 -15.42
CA ARG A 505 -23.03 8.45 -15.21
C ARG A 505 -23.33 9.77 -14.52
N ALA A 506 -22.58 10.08 -13.46
CA ALA A 506 -22.78 11.29 -12.68
C ALA A 506 -22.42 12.56 -13.44
N THR A 507 -21.34 12.54 -14.22
CA THR A 507 -20.81 13.72 -14.92
C THR A 507 -21.28 13.85 -16.37
N LYS A 508 -21.84 12.78 -16.95
CA LYS A 508 -22.15 12.63 -18.38
C LYS A 508 -20.90 12.70 -19.29
N VAL A 509 -19.72 12.53 -18.72
CA VAL A 509 -18.45 12.46 -19.47
C VAL A 509 -18.10 10.98 -19.68
N PRO A 510 -17.96 10.51 -20.93
CA PRO A 510 -17.62 9.12 -21.19
C PRO A 510 -16.18 8.85 -20.71
N LEU A 511 -16.02 7.84 -19.84
CA LEU A 511 -14.74 7.32 -19.37
C LEU A 511 -14.50 5.94 -20.01
N VAL A 512 -14.26 5.96 -21.31
CA VAL A 512 -14.12 4.78 -22.18
C VAL A 512 -12.77 4.78 -22.88
N ALA A 513 -12.32 3.60 -23.28
CA ALA A 513 -11.20 3.39 -24.17
C ALA A 513 -11.69 2.81 -25.51
N GLU A 514 -10.96 3.07 -26.58
CA GLU A 514 -11.26 2.55 -27.91
C GLU A 514 -10.49 1.23 -28.12
N LYS A 515 -11.22 0.17 -28.46
CA LYS A 515 -10.68 -1.13 -28.83
C LYS A 515 -10.83 -1.34 -30.31
N THR A 516 -9.73 -1.53 -31.01
CA THR A 516 -9.73 -1.92 -32.42
C THR A 516 -10.20 -3.36 -32.56
N LEU A 517 -11.27 -3.59 -33.31
CA LEU A 517 -11.80 -4.92 -33.59
C LEU A 517 -10.89 -5.67 -34.57
N LYS A 518 -10.65 -6.96 -34.31
CA LYS A 518 -9.87 -7.83 -35.21
C LYS A 518 -10.53 -7.97 -36.59
N GLU A 519 -11.87 -8.05 -36.60
CA GLU A 519 -12.68 -8.05 -37.81
C GLU A 519 -13.75 -6.93 -37.70
N PRO A 520 -13.95 -6.13 -38.74
CA PRO A 520 -14.96 -5.10 -38.72
C PRO A 520 -16.35 -5.72 -38.59
N ILE A 521 -17.17 -5.18 -37.70
CA ILE A 521 -18.56 -5.63 -37.49
C ILE A 521 -19.49 -4.69 -38.21
N SER A 522 -20.37 -5.23 -39.10
CA SER A 522 -21.45 -4.47 -39.73
C SER A 522 -22.69 -4.51 -38.86
N ILE A 523 -23.07 -3.37 -38.31
CA ILE A 523 -24.30 -3.21 -37.53
C ILE A 523 -25.38 -2.49 -38.36
N ASN A 524 -26.61 -2.93 -38.19
CA ASN A 524 -27.74 -2.24 -38.74
C ASN A 524 -28.14 -1.10 -37.81
N VAL A 525 -27.91 0.14 -38.22
CA VAL A 525 -28.28 1.34 -37.46
C VAL A 525 -29.69 1.77 -37.92
N VAL A 526 -30.57 1.89 -36.95
CA VAL A 526 -31.90 2.45 -37.09
C VAL A 526 -31.96 3.70 -36.22
N GLN A 527 -32.08 4.86 -36.82
CA GLN A 527 -32.06 6.12 -36.08
C GLN A 527 -33.05 7.12 -36.66
N PHE A 528 -33.51 8.05 -35.84
CA PHE A 528 -34.27 9.18 -36.33
C PHE A 528 -33.38 10.14 -37.12
N GLU A 529 -33.90 10.62 -38.25
CA GLU A 529 -33.34 11.74 -39.00
C GLU A 529 -34.25 12.95 -38.78
N ALA A 530 -33.80 13.88 -37.93
CA ALA A 530 -34.60 15.04 -37.55
C ALA A 530 -34.49 16.17 -38.58
N ASN A 531 -35.63 16.64 -39.10
CA ASN A 531 -35.68 17.84 -39.91
C ASN A 531 -35.54 19.08 -39.00
N LYS A 532 -34.30 19.55 -38.86
CA LYS A 532 -33.95 20.70 -38.00
C LYS A 532 -34.76 21.96 -38.32
N GLY A 533 -35.10 22.17 -39.59
CA GLY A 533 -35.89 23.34 -40.05
C GLY A 533 -37.36 23.26 -39.59
N ALA A 534 -38.00 22.11 -39.75
CA ALA A 534 -39.39 21.90 -39.34
C ALA A 534 -39.54 21.94 -37.81
N ILE A 535 -38.68 21.20 -37.07
CA ILE A 535 -38.67 21.18 -35.61
C ILE A 535 -38.35 22.57 -35.05
N GLY A 536 -37.36 23.28 -35.61
CA GLY A 536 -36.98 24.62 -35.20
C GLY A 536 -38.06 25.66 -35.41
N LYS A 537 -38.82 25.55 -36.51
CA LYS A 537 -39.95 26.44 -36.81
C LYS A 537 -41.09 26.24 -35.81
N THR A 538 -41.40 25.02 -35.44
CA THR A 538 -42.49 24.66 -34.53
C THR A 538 -42.14 24.92 -33.06
N TYR A 539 -41.00 24.43 -32.60
CA TYR A 539 -40.66 24.41 -31.18
C TYR A 539 -39.66 25.52 -30.75
N LYS A 540 -39.14 26.30 -31.68
CA LYS A 540 -38.30 27.49 -31.44
C LYS A 540 -37.18 27.21 -30.40
N LYS A 541 -37.32 27.78 -29.20
CA LYS A 541 -36.32 27.65 -28.12
C LYS A 541 -36.19 26.20 -27.60
N ASP A 542 -37.24 25.42 -27.65
CA ASP A 542 -37.31 24.05 -27.14
C ASP A 542 -36.95 22.99 -28.20
N ALA A 543 -36.72 23.41 -29.45
CA ALA A 543 -36.35 22.52 -30.55
C ALA A 543 -35.10 21.70 -30.28
N LYS A 544 -34.14 22.27 -29.51
CA LYS A 544 -32.90 21.61 -29.12
C LYS A 544 -33.16 20.38 -28.25
N LEU A 545 -34.06 20.48 -27.26
CA LEU A 545 -34.43 19.38 -26.38
C LEU A 545 -35.04 18.19 -27.15
N ALA A 546 -35.96 18.49 -28.08
CA ALA A 546 -36.57 17.45 -28.91
C ALA A 546 -35.53 16.74 -29.81
N MET A 547 -34.59 17.49 -30.40
CA MET A 547 -33.51 16.92 -31.23
C MET A 547 -32.52 16.11 -30.44
N GLU A 548 -32.15 16.53 -29.21
CA GLU A 548 -31.25 15.79 -28.32
C GLU A 548 -31.91 14.47 -27.88
N TYR A 549 -33.19 14.48 -27.55
CA TYR A 549 -33.95 13.26 -27.25
C TYR A 549 -33.96 12.29 -28.43
N LEU A 550 -34.29 12.74 -29.65
CA LEU A 550 -34.31 11.90 -30.83
C LEU A 550 -32.94 11.28 -31.16
N ALA A 551 -31.87 11.96 -30.82
CA ALA A 551 -30.51 11.50 -31.10
C ALA A 551 -30.05 10.35 -30.17
N ILE A 552 -30.69 10.18 -29.02
CA ILE A 552 -30.31 9.16 -28.01
C ILE A 552 -31.24 7.96 -27.94
N CYS A 553 -32.33 7.95 -28.79
CA CYS A 553 -33.29 6.85 -28.83
C CYS A 553 -32.64 5.56 -29.32
N ASP A 554 -32.95 4.45 -28.66
CA ASP A 554 -32.51 3.12 -29.09
C ASP A 554 -33.25 2.62 -30.34
N ALA A 555 -32.68 1.63 -31.03
CA ALA A 555 -33.21 1.09 -32.28
C ALA A 555 -34.61 0.43 -32.14
N CYS A 556 -34.92 -0.12 -30.95
CA CYS A 556 -36.23 -0.72 -30.68
C CYS A 556 -37.30 0.37 -30.63
N TYR A 557 -37.05 1.42 -29.83
CA TYR A 557 -37.94 2.56 -29.72
C TYR A 557 -38.15 3.28 -31.08
N VAL A 558 -37.04 3.50 -31.82
CA VAL A 558 -37.14 4.10 -33.18
C VAL A 558 -38.00 3.26 -34.10
N SER A 559 -37.87 1.94 -34.08
CA SER A 559 -38.68 1.04 -34.94
C SER A 559 -40.15 0.99 -34.51
N GLU A 560 -40.46 1.16 -33.24
CA GLU A 560 -41.82 1.24 -32.70
C GLU A 560 -42.48 2.58 -33.10
N MET A 561 -41.76 3.67 -32.93
CA MET A 561 -42.23 5.00 -33.32
C MET A 561 -42.35 5.14 -34.86
N GLU A 562 -41.52 4.46 -35.63
CA GLU A 562 -41.67 4.38 -37.11
C GLU A 562 -43.02 3.80 -37.48
N LYS A 563 -43.47 2.71 -36.85
CA LYS A 563 -44.79 2.13 -37.08
C LYS A 563 -45.91 3.11 -36.72
N LEU A 564 -45.81 3.77 -35.57
CA LEU A 564 -46.77 4.79 -35.17
C LEU A 564 -46.78 5.97 -36.11
N LEU A 565 -45.64 6.38 -36.63
CA LEU A 565 -45.51 7.43 -37.60
C LEU A 565 -46.17 7.03 -38.96
N GLU A 566 -46.04 5.76 -39.35
CA GLU A 566 -46.70 5.23 -40.56
C GLU A 566 -48.21 5.13 -40.40
N GLU A 567 -48.69 4.63 -39.21
CA GLU A 567 -50.12 4.41 -38.95
C GLU A 567 -50.90 5.70 -38.66
N LYS A 568 -50.33 6.55 -37.76
CA LYS A 568 -51.03 7.74 -37.25
C LYS A 568 -50.55 9.07 -37.85
N GLY A 569 -49.37 9.05 -38.49
CA GLY A 569 -48.78 10.27 -39.07
C GLY A 569 -48.00 11.11 -38.08
N GLU A 570 -48.11 10.84 -36.79
CA GLU A 570 -47.44 11.56 -35.73
C GLU A 570 -47.23 10.68 -34.45
N PHE A 571 -46.29 11.06 -33.62
CA PHE A 571 -46.10 10.50 -32.27
C PHE A 571 -45.64 11.58 -31.29
N ALA A 572 -45.82 11.33 -29.99
CA ALA A 572 -45.41 12.24 -28.92
C ALA A 572 -44.17 11.73 -28.21
N ILE A 573 -43.25 12.62 -27.92
CA ILE A 573 -42.14 12.36 -26.99
C ILE A 573 -42.27 13.29 -25.78
N GLU A 574 -41.85 12.82 -24.64
CA GLU A 574 -41.82 13.61 -23.40
C GLU A 574 -40.37 13.69 -22.89
N THR A 575 -39.89 14.91 -22.73
CA THR A 575 -38.53 15.16 -22.19
C THR A 575 -38.56 16.46 -21.37
N GLU A 576 -37.89 16.43 -20.22
CA GLU A 576 -37.82 17.55 -19.24
C GLU A 576 -39.22 18.13 -18.88
N GLY A 577 -40.24 17.27 -18.77
CA GLY A 577 -41.60 17.67 -18.42
C GLY A 577 -42.33 18.42 -19.54
N LYS A 578 -41.83 18.34 -20.79
CA LYS A 578 -42.47 18.91 -22.00
C LYS A 578 -42.78 17.81 -22.98
N THR A 579 -43.97 17.91 -23.59
CA THR A 579 -44.42 16.98 -24.61
C THR A 579 -44.25 17.62 -26.00
N PHE A 580 -43.66 16.89 -26.93
CA PHE A 580 -43.44 17.33 -28.32
C PHE A 580 -44.16 16.36 -29.27
N GLN A 581 -45.09 16.88 -30.06
CA GLN A 581 -45.76 16.13 -31.15
C GLN A 581 -44.89 16.19 -32.40
N LEU A 582 -44.43 15.03 -32.84
CA LEU A 582 -43.54 14.90 -33.99
C LEU A 582 -44.29 14.28 -35.18
N THR A 583 -44.31 14.99 -36.28
CA THR A 583 -44.99 14.59 -37.53
C THR A 583 -44.01 14.04 -38.57
N LYS A 584 -44.50 13.39 -39.61
CA LYS A 584 -43.70 12.90 -40.76
C LYS A 584 -42.80 13.96 -41.41
N ASP A 585 -43.21 15.23 -41.37
CA ASP A 585 -42.39 16.34 -41.90
C ASP A 585 -41.24 16.73 -40.99
N MET A 586 -41.30 16.37 -39.70
CA MET A 586 -40.32 16.71 -38.69
C MET A 586 -39.30 15.61 -38.48
N VAL A 587 -39.69 14.34 -38.65
CA VAL A 587 -38.85 13.16 -38.34
C VAL A 587 -39.07 12.08 -39.39
N SER A 588 -37.98 11.51 -39.85
CA SER A 588 -37.95 10.27 -40.65
C SER A 588 -37.03 9.25 -39.98
N VAL A 589 -37.21 7.99 -40.35
CA VAL A 589 -36.33 6.93 -39.86
C VAL A 589 -35.35 6.53 -40.94
N LYS A 590 -34.08 6.52 -40.60
CA LYS A 590 -33.00 6.10 -41.48
C LYS A 590 -32.45 4.77 -41.07
N LYS A 591 -32.42 3.81 -41.98
CA LYS A 591 -31.86 2.48 -41.83
C LYS A 591 -30.63 2.34 -42.73
N PHE A 592 -29.48 2.06 -42.17
CA PHE A 592 -28.25 1.85 -42.92
C PHE A 592 -27.32 0.90 -42.20
N GLN A 593 -26.45 0.26 -42.94
CA GLN A 593 -25.39 -0.53 -42.38
C GLN A 593 -24.16 0.37 -42.07
N LYS A 594 -23.70 0.29 -40.85
CA LYS A 594 -22.48 0.95 -40.43
C LYS A 594 -21.44 -0.11 -40.08
N THR A 595 -20.31 -0.07 -40.76
CA THR A 595 -19.16 -0.91 -40.38
C THR A 595 -18.42 -0.24 -39.27
N ILE A 596 -18.27 -0.95 -38.15
CA ILE A 596 -17.53 -0.51 -36.95
C ILE A 596 -16.19 -1.20 -36.98
N HIS A 597 -15.12 -0.43 -36.91
CA HIS A 597 -13.73 -0.87 -36.77
C HIS A 597 -13.23 -0.74 -35.36
N VAL A 598 -13.91 0.05 -34.53
CA VAL A 598 -13.51 0.41 -33.17
C VAL A 598 -14.74 0.32 -32.28
N GLU A 599 -14.57 -0.33 -31.14
CA GLU A 599 -15.58 -0.44 -30.07
C GLU A 599 -15.14 0.40 -28.88
N GLU A 600 -16.08 1.13 -28.28
CA GLU A 600 -15.85 1.81 -27.00
C GLU A 600 -16.10 0.84 -25.86
N ILE A 601 -15.10 0.66 -25.01
CA ILE A 601 -15.17 -0.21 -23.81
C ILE A 601 -14.92 0.60 -22.55
N VAL A 602 -15.59 0.27 -21.45
CA VAL A 602 -15.25 0.74 -20.12
C VAL A 602 -14.23 -0.24 -19.53
N PRO A 603 -12.98 0.16 -19.28
CA PRO A 603 -11.98 -0.75 -18.76
C PRO A 603 -12.33 -1.28 -17.37
N ASN A 604 -11.88 -2.50 -17.07
CA ASN A 604 -11.81 -2.99 -15.71
C ASN A 604 -10.52 -2.48 -15.05
N VAL A 605 -10.54 -2.46 -13.72
CA VAL A 605 -9.46 -1.94 -12.91
C VAL A 605 -8.97 -3.00 -11.93
N ILE A 606 -7.67 -3.25 -11.92
CA ILE A 606 -7.01 -4.03 -10.87
C ILE A 606 -6.23 -3.05 -9.99
N GLU A 607 -6.52 -3.08 -8.69
CA GLU A 607 -6.03 -2.13 -7.69
C GLU A 607 -5.15 -2.81 -6.65
N PRO A 608 -3.83 -2.69 -6.70
CA PRO A 608 -2.94 -2.87 -5.55
C PRO A 608 -2.89 -1.60 -4.68
N SER A 609 -3.26 -1.72 -3.40
CA SER A 609 -3.34 -0.62 -2.42
C SER A 609 -2.44 -0.90 -1.22
N PHE A 610 -1.41 -0.08 -1.02
CA PHE A 610 -0.35 -0.27 -0.02
C PHE A 610 -0.51 0.67 1.15
N GLY A 611 -0.72 0.13 2.35
CA GLY A 611 -0.69 0.87 3.61
C GLY A 611 0.74 1.04 4.11
N LEU A 612 1.46 2.10 3.68
CA LEU A 612 2.89 2.25 3.96
C LEU A 612 3.23 2.31 5.46
N GLY A 613 2.34 2.87 6.29
CA GLY A 613 2.50 2.86 7.74
C GLY A 613 2.41 1.45 8.34
N ARG A 614 1.50 0.61 7.86
CA ARG A 614 1.36 -0.79 8.28
C ARG A 614 2.57 -1.63 7.82
N ILE A 615 3.02 -1.44 6.58
CA ILE A 615 4.25 -2.07 6.06
C ILE A 615 5.44 -1.71 6.93
N MET A 616 5.62 -0.42 7.24
CA MET A 616 6.71 0.07 8.07
C MET A 616 6.68 -0.53 9.48
N TYR A 617 5.49 -0.60 10.11
CA TYR A 617 5.32 -1.24 11.42
C TYR A 617 5.69 -2.73 11.39
N THR A 618 5.26 -3.44 10.35
CA THR A 618 5.59 -4.85 10.17
C THR A 618 7.09 -5.05 9.95
N VAL A 619 7.73 -4.18 9.17
CA VAL A 619 9.20 -4.20 8.99
C VAL A 619 9.91 -4.00 10.34
N PHE A 620 9.42 -3.12 11.22
CA PHE A 620 9.99 -3.00 12.57
C PHE A 620 9.91 -4.32 13.35
N GLU A 621 8.75 -4.96 13.39
CA GLU A 621 8.58 -6.23 14.13
C GLU A 621 9.41 -7.38 13.53
N HIS A 622 9.51 -7.48 12.20
CA HIS A 622 10.21 -8.60 11.56
C HIS A 622 11.74 -8.44 11.58
N THR A 623 12.23 -7.23 11.76
CA THR A 623 13.67 -6.93 11.71
C THR A 623 14.27 -6.58 13.08
N PHE A 624 13.43 -6.42 14.12
CA PHE A 624 13.94 -6.15 15.47
C PHE A 624 14.62 -7.39 16.04
N GLN A 625 15.86 -7.21 16.51
CA GLN A 625 16.70 -8.27 17.03
C GLN A 625 17.37 -7.86 18.35
N ILE A 626 17.73 -8.87 19.14
CA ILE A 626 18.53 -8.74 20.34
C ILE A 626 19.84 -9.49 20.12
N ARG A 627 20.99 -8.89 20.42
CA ARG A 627 22.28 -9.54 20.22
C ARG A 627 22.42 -10.76 21.11
N GLN A 628 22.84 -11.88 20.53
CA GLN A 628 23.16 -13.08 21.32
C GLN A 628 24.26 -12.79 22.31
N GLY A 629 24.03 -13.14 23.60
CA GLY A 629 24.96 -12.91 24.70
C GLY A 629 25.00 -11.49 25.28
N ASP A 630 24.20 -10.55 24.74
CA ASP A 630 24.06 -9.19 25.29
C ASP A 630 22.60 -8.69 25.10
N GLU A 631 21.74 -9.05 26.07
CA GLU A 631 20.31 -8.73 26.04
C GLU A 631 20.00 -7.22 26.09
N GLN A 632 20.98 -6.37 26.39
CA GLN A 632 20.83 -4.91 26.38
C GLN A 632 21.10 -4.31 24.99
N ARG A 633 21.70 -5.07 24.07
CA ARG A 633 21.99 -4.62 22.72
C ARG A 633 20.90 -5.03 21.75
N THR A 634 20.01 -4.11 21.51
CA THR A 634 18.96 -4.22 20.47
C THR A 634 19.42 -3.60 19.15
N TYR A 635 18.92 -4.10 18.03
CA TYR A 635 19.16 -3.54 16.72
C TYR A 635 18.03 -3.87 15.74
N PHE A 636 17.96 -3.11 14.65
CA PHE A 636 17.07 -3.42 13.54
C PHE A 636 17.88 -3.97 12.35
N SER A 637 17.58 -5.21 11.94
CA SER A 637 18.20 -5.87 10.79
C SER A 637 17.50 -5.50 9.48
N PHE A 638 17.34 -4.18 9.21
CA PHE A 638 16.74 -3.72 7.96
C PHE A 638 17.55 -4.17 6.75
N PRO A 639 16.91 -4.63 5.66
CA PRO A 639 17.61 -4.79 4.39
C PRO A 639 18.34 -3.49 4.02
N PRO A 640 19.58 -3.57 3.51
CA PRO A 640 20.38 -2.38 3.23
C PRO A 640 19.69 -1.37 2.32
N ILE A 641 18.84 -1.85 1.39
CA ILE A 641 18.10 -0.99 0.45
C ILE A 641 17.12 -0.04 1.17
N VAL A 642 16.52 -0.44 2.29
CA VAL A 642 15.58 0.41 3.06
C VAL A 642 16.22 1.02 4.31
N ALA A 643 17.39 0.57 4.74
CA ALA A 643 18.08 1.08 5.92
C ALA A 643 18.14 2.63 5.90
N PRO A 644 17.84 3.31 7.03
CA PRO A 644 17.79 4.78 7.12
C PRO A 644 19.08 5.45 6.64
N TYR A 645 20.20 4.90 7.05
CA TYR A 645 21.55 5.21 6.56
C TYR A 645 22.20 3.93 6.07
N LYS A 646 22.89 3.99 4.94
CA LYS A 646 23.56 2.82 4.36
C LYS A 646 24.82 2.48 5.13
N CYS A 647 25.56 3.48 5.60
CA CYS A 647 26.70 3.26 6.48
C CYS A 647 26.90 4.37 7.52
N SER A 648 27.73 4.05 8.52
CA SER A 648 28.29 5.02 9.44
C SER A 648 29.80 5.16 9.20
N VAL A 649 30.32 6.36 9.44
CA VAL A 649 31.76 6.65 9.40
C VAL A 649 32.20 7.00 10.82
N LEU A 650 33.08 6.17 11.38
CA LEU A 650 33.46 6.18 12.79
C LEU A 650 34.99 6.31 12.91
N PRO A 651 35.54 7.48 13.28
CA PRO A 651 36.93 7.54 13.64
C PRO A 651 37.14 6.71 14.93
N LEU A 652 38.19 5.90 14.98
CA LEU A 652 38.47 4.99 16.14
C LEU A 652 38.53 5.75 17.47
N SER A 653 39.12 6.95 17.44
CA SER A 653 39.22 7.88 18.58
C SER A 653 39.08 9.33 18.07
N GLN A 654 39.05 10.30 18.99
CA GLN A 654 39.03 11.74 18.67
C GLN A 654 40.41 12.29 18.23
N ASN A 655 41.20 11.50 17.48
CA ASN A 655 42.46 11.99 16.92
C ASN A 655 42.22 12.90 15.72
N GLN A 656 42.85 14.07 15.70
CA GLN A 656 42.74 15.04 14.61
C GLN A 656 43.28 14.50 13.28
N GLU A 657 44.20 13.56 13.28
CA GLU A 657 44.78 12.91 12.12
C GLU A 657 43.75 12.09 11.32
N PHE A 658 42.65 11.64 11.96
CA PHE A 658 41.59 10.91 11.33
C PHE A 658 40.63 11.82 10.53
N MET A 659 40.53 13.08 10.90
CA MET A 659 39.51 13.99 10.36
C MET A 659 39.60 14.25 8.86
N PRO A 660 40.80 14.39 8.25
CA PRO A 660 40.91 14.51 6.80
C PRO A 660 40.31 13.31 6.07
N PHE A 661 40.59 12.09 6.52
CA PHE A 661 40.08 10.84 5.93
C PHE A 661 38.57 10.70 6.13
N VAL A 662 38.05 11.07 7.31
CA VAL A 662 36.61 11.09 7.58
C VAL A 662 35.89 12.03 6.61
N LYS A 663 36.46 13.23 6.39
CA LYS A 663 35.90 14.22 5.46
C LYS A 663 35.93 13.73 4.03
N GLU A 664 37.08 13.24 3.55
CA GLU A 664 37.24 12.70 2.20
C GLU A 664 36.26 11.56 1.91
N LEU A 665 36.17 10.59 2.83
CA LEU A 665 35.26 9.45 2.72
C LEU A 665 33.80 9.91 2.73
N SER A 666 33.43 10.84 3.63
CA SER A 666 32.06 11.39 3.68
C SER A 666 31.68 12.08 2.37
N GLU A 667 32.59 12.87 1.77
CA GLU A 667 32.36 13.49 0.47
C GLU A 667 32.26 12.45 -0.65
N ALA A 668 33.08 11.40 -0.62
CA ALA A 668 33.04 10.32 -1.61
C ALA A 668 31.76 9.49 -1.52
N LEU A 669 31.27 9.17 -0.31
CA LEU A 669 29.99 8.52 -0.08
C LEU A 669 28.83 9.37 -0.63
N THR A 670 28.85 10.67 -0.34
CA THR A 670 27.85 11.61 -0.89
C THR A 670 27.84 11.64 -2.41
N ARG A 671 29.03 11.70 -3.05
CA ARG A 671 29.16 11.66 -4.53
C ARG A 671 28.63 10.37 -5.13
N ASN A 672 28.68 9.25 -4.40
CA ASN A 672 28.14 7.96 -4.82
C ASN A 672 26.66 7.76 -4.45
N GLY A 673 25.98 8.79 -3.92
CA GLY A 673 24.55 8.71 -3.53
C GLY A 673 24.29 7.85 -2.28
N VAL A 674 25.34 7.58 -1.47
CA VAL A 674 25.26 6.75 -0.28
C VAL A 674 24.92 7.61 0.94
N SER A 675 23.71 7.42 1.50
CA SER A 675 23.34 8.06 2.77
C SER A 675 24.18 7.49 3.91
N HIS A 676 24.82 8.37 4.68
CA HIS A 676 25.71 7.96 5.77
C HIS A 676 25.62 8.89 6.97
N LYS A 677 26.14 8.41 8.10
CA LYS A 677 26.19 9.17 9.36
C LYS A 677 27.60 9.15 9.91
N VAL A 678 28.19 10.32 10.08
CA VAL A 678 29.46 10.47 10.82
C VAL A 678 29.15 10.50 12.31
N ASP A 679 29.86 9.70 13.13
CA ASP A 679 29.79 9.72 14.57
C ASP A 679 31.20 9.83 15.16
N ASP A 680 31.63 11.03 15.47
CA ASP A 680 32.92 11.42 16.07
C ASP A 680 32.83 11.68 17.57
N SER A 681 31.70 11.29 18.20
CA SER A 681 31.50 11.50 19.65
C SER A 681 32.50 10.76 20.53
N SER A 682 32.67 11.20 21.78
CA SER A 682 33.67 10.72 22.73
C SER A 682 33.43 9.30 23.28
N GLY A 683 32.40 8.60 22.89
CA GLY A 683 32.12 7.24 23.33
C GLY A 683 33.10 6.23 22.75
N SER A 684 33.27 5.08 23.42
CA SER A 684 34.04 3.96 22.87
C SER A 684 33.45 3.50 21.53
N ILE A 685 34.27 2.94 20.65
CA ILE A 685 33.84 2.47 19.32
C ILE A 685 32.69 1.48 19.44
N GLY A 686 32.71 0.56 20.41
CA GLY A 686 31.63 -0.40 20.64
C GLY A 686 30.31 0.25 21.03
N ARG A 687 30.30 1.35 21.82
CA ARG A 687 29.07 2.12 22.10
C ARG A 687 28.56 2.88 20.91
N ARG A 688 29.44 3.37 20.04
CA ARG A 688 29.06 4.06 18.80
C ARG A 688 28.47 3.08 17.80
N TYR A 689 29.03 1.88 17.67
CA TYR A 689 28.42 0.80 16.89
C TYR A 689 27.03 0.41 17.43
N ALA A 690 26.89 0.24 18.75
CA ALA A 690 25.60 -0.07 19.34
C ALA A 690 24.52 0.98 18.99
N ARG A 691 24.88 2.27 19.01
CA ARG A 691 23.94 3.35 18.62
C ARG A 691 23.56 3.33 17.16
N THR A 692 24.49 2.99 16.26
CA THR A 692 24.21 2.87 14.83
C THR A 692 23.43 1.59 14.51
N ASP A 693 23.72 0.50 15.20
CA ASP A 693 22.96 -0.76 15.11
C ASP A 693 21.50 -0.57 15.54
N GLU A 694 21.22 0.16 16.64
CA GLU A 694 19.86 0.48 17.12
C GLU A 694 19.04 1.29 16.12
N ILE A 695 19.65 2.12 15.30
CA ILE A 695 18.93 2.85 14.23
C ILE A 695 18.96 2.12 12.88
N GLY A 696 19.47 0.89 12.87
CA GLY A 696 19.45 0.02 11.70
C GLY A 696 20.39 0.41 10.57
N VAL A 697 21.52 1.09 10.87
CA VAL A 697 22.55 1.38 9.86
C VAL A 697 23.14 0.06 9.38
N ALA A 698 23.18 -0.17 8.06
CA ALA A 698 23.55 -1.47 7.51
C ALA A 698 25.05 -1.79 7.67
N PHE A 699 25.92 -0.81 7.44
CA PHE A 699 27.37 -0.98 7.45
C PHE A 699 28.07 0.06 8.33
N GLY A 700 29.25 -0.26 8.83
CA GLY A 700 30.07 0.68 9.60
C GLY A 700 31.50 0.74 9.07
N ILE A 701 31.96 1.94 8.72
CA ILE A 701 33.36 2.16 8.29
C ILE A 701 34.11 2.76 9.45
N THR A 702 35.24 2.14 9.86
CA THR A 702 36.11 2.69 10.89
C THR A 702 37.42 3.19 10.30
N ILE A 703 37.71 4.46 10.58
CA ILE A 703 38.98 5.10 10.30
C ILE A 703 39.89 4.90 11.53
N ASP A 704 41.05 4.30 11.35
CA ASP A 704 41.95 3.87 12.41
C ASP A 704 43.41 4.30 12.17
N PHE A 705 44.34 3.89 13.02
CA PHE A 705 45.75 4.24 12.89
C PHE A 705 46.41 3.64 11.62
N ASP A 706 45.98 2.44 11.20
CA ASP A 706 46.47 1.86 9.96
C ASP A 706 46.04 2.67 8.75
N THR A 707 44.85 3.29 8.83
CA THR A 707 44.37 4.22 7.77
C THR A 707 45.35 5.38 7.55
N VAL A 708 45.92 5.93 8.62
CA VAL A 708 46.86 7.06 8.56
C VAL A 708 48.25 6.62 8.21
N ASN A 709 48.74 5.53 8.82
CA ASN A 709 50.15 5.15 8.81
C ASN A 709 50.58 4.26 7.65
N ARG A 710 49.61 3.66 6.93
CA ARG A 710 49.92 2.74 5.81
C ARG A 710 49.47 3.33 4.47
N SER A 711 50.18 3.01 3.39
CA SER A 711 49.82 3.31 2.03
C SER A 711 49.77 2.01 1.24
N PRO A 712 48.73 1.76 0.46
CA PRO A 712 47.51 2.59 0.26
C PRO A 712 46.69 2.74 1.53
N HIS A 713 45.98 3.87 1.68
CA HIS A 713 45.12 4.13 2.83
C HIS A 713 43.92 3.20 2.82
N THR A 714 43.77 2.39 3.86
CA THR A 714 42.70 1.40 4.02
C THR A 714 41.86 1.68 5.25
N ALA A 715 40.59 1.27 5.24
CA ALA A 715 39.71 1.33 6.41
C ALA A 715 38.94 0.03 6.57
N THR A 716 38.40 -0.22 7.76
CA THR A 716 37.57 -1.40 7.99
C THR A 716 36.12 -1.12 7.62
N LEU A 717 35.45 -2.08 6.98
CA LEU A 717 34.02 -2.11 6.71
C LEU A 717 33.42 -3.26 7.52
N ARG A 718 32.43 -2.93 8.38
CA ARG A 718 31.74 -3.88 9.24
C ARG A 718 30.31 -4.07 8.75
N ASP A 719 29.88 -5.32 8.62
CA ASP A 719 28.48 -5.66 8.47
C ASP A 719 27.75 -5.64 9.83
N ARG A 720 26.59 -5.02 9.89
CA ARG A 720 25.77 -4.89 11.10
C ARG A 720 25.34 -6.26 11.62
N ASP A 721 24.84 -7.15 10.76
CA ASP A 721 24.16 -8.37 11.19
C ASP A 721 25.14 -9.42 11.70
N THR A 722 26.19 -9.71 10.95
CA THR A 722 27.23 -10.68 11.30
C THR A 722 28.29 -10.11 12.24
N MET A 723 28.42 -8.79 12.34
CA MET A 723 29.50 -8.04 13.02
C MET A 723 30.89 -8.31 12.42
N ARG A 724 30.99 -9.07 11.34
CA ARG A 724 32.26 -9.38 10.68
C ARG A 724 32.75 -8.15 9.94
N GLN A 725 34.05 -8.07 9.77
CA GLN A 725 34.71 -6.91 9.18
C GLN A 725 35.67 -7.35 8.09
N ILE A 726 35.79 -6.52 7.06
CA ILE A 726 36.83 -6.61 6.04
C ILE A 726 37.67 -5.33 6.06
N ARG A 727 38.85 -5.38 5.45
CA ARG A 727 39.67 -4.21 5.22
C ARG A 727 39.83 -3.96 3.73
N ALA A 728 39.53 -2.72 3.30
CA ALA A 728 39.61 -2.33 1.90
C ALA A 728 40.17 -0.90 1.76
N GLU A 729 40.62 -0.53 0.58
CA GLU A 729 41.05 0.84 0.30
C GLU A 729 39.90 1.84 0.46
N ILE A 730 40.21 3.02 1.04
CA ILE A 730 39.21 4.07 1.26
C ILE A 730 38.54 4.48 -0.07
N SER A 731 39.30 4.47 -1.15
CA SER A 731 38.82 4.82 -2.50
C SER A 731 37.73 3.86 -3.02
N GLU A 732 37.75 2.58 -2.64
CA GLU A 732 36.81 1.55 -3.09
C GLU A 732 35.56 1.49 -2.21
N LEU A 733 35.66 1.81 -0.91
CA LEU A 733 34.58 1.67 0.07
C LEU A 733 33.25 2.33 -0.34
N PRO A 734 33.22 3.55 -0.93
CA PRO A 734 31.95 4.15 -1.35
C PRO A 734 31.20 3.34 -2.42
N VAL A 735 31.93 2.73 -3.34
CA VAL A 735 31.36 1.86 -4.39
C VAL A 735 30.89 0.55 -3.79
N ILE A 736 31.69 -0.08 -2.94
CA ILE A 736 31.33 -1.34 -2.24
C ILE A 736 30.03 -1.13 -1.45
N VAL A 737 29.93 -0.08 -0.64
CA VAL A 737 28.73 0.20 0.15
C VAL A 737 27.54 0.51 -0.72
N ARG A 738 27.70 1.25 -1.81
CA ARG A 738 26.63 1.52 -2.78
C ARG A 738 26.09 0.21 -3.37
N ASP A 739 26.98 -0.67 -3.79
CA ASP A 739 26.61 -1.91 -4.49
C ASP A 739 25.98 -2.92 -3.52
N LEU A 740 26.48 -3.01 -2.28
CA LEU A 740 25.84 -3.74 -1.18
C LEU A 740 24.45 -3.18 -0.85
N ALA A 741 24.31 -1.85 -0.78
CA ALA A 741 23.03 -1.21 -0.44
C ALA A 741 21.96 -1.43 -1.51
N ASN A 742 22.37 -1.55 -2.78
CA ASN A 742 21.45 -1.77 -3.90
C ASN A 742 21.27 -3.26 -4.26
N GLY A 743 21.97 -4.18 -3.57
CA GLY A 743 21.89 -5.61 -3.82
C GLY A 743 22.63 -6.09 -5.07
N PHE A 744 23.57 -5.28 -5.60
CA PHE A 744 24.45 -5.67 -6.70
C PHE A 744 25.63 -6.54 -6.21
N LEU A 745 25.93 -6.47 -4.91
CA LEU A 745 26.89 -7.31 -4.21
C LEU A 745 26.24 -7.87 -2.94
N THR A 746 26.63 -9.07 -2.55
CA THR A 746 26.32 -9.67 -1.27
C THR A 746 27.48 -9.53 -0.31
N TRP A 747 27.23 -9.53 1.00
CA TRP A 747 28.31 -9.48 2.01
C TRP A 747 29.28 -10.66 1.86
N THR A 748 28.78 -11.86 1.52
CA THR A 748 29.61 -13.06 1.29
C THR A 748 30.59 -12.87 0.12
N GLU A 749 30.17 -12.21 -0.95
CA GLU A 749 31.07 -11.90 -2.08
C GLU A 749 32.17 -10.91 -1.69
N VAL A 750 31.81 -9.92 -0.85
CA VAL A 750 32.78 -8.96 -0.32
C VAL A 750 33.80 -9.66 0.60
N GLU A 751 33.36 -10.54 1.48
CA GLU A 751 34.26 -11.33 2.34
C GLU A 751 35.22 -12.25 1.57
N ASN A 752 34.77 -12.77 0.45
CA ASN A 752 35.62 -13.60 -0.43
C ASN A 752 36.64 -12.79 -1.21
N LYS A 753 36.37 -11.48 -1.44
CA LYS A 753 37.22 -10.61 -2.23
C LYS A 753 38.24 -9.85 -1.41
N TYR A 754 37.90 -9.45 -0.19
CA TYR A 754 38.73 -8.60 0.67
C TYR A 754 39.21 -9.36 1.92
N PRO A 755 40.39 -9.00 2.47
CA PRO A 755 40.90 -9.64 3.68
C PRO A 755 39.95 -9.39 4.87
N LEU A 756 39.65 -10.46 5.59
CA LEU A 756 38.94 -10.38 6.87
C LEU A 756 39.82 -9.67 7.92
N PHE A 757 39.16 -8.87 8.72
CA PHE A 757 39.81 -8.13 9.81
C PHE A 757 39.35 -8.72 11.16
N GLU A 758 40.26 -9.43 11.87
CA GLU A 758 39.95 -10.16 13.11
C GLU A 758 40.23 -9.35 14.39
N GLY A 759 40.84 -8.20 14.28
CA GLY A 759 41.09 -7.31 15.42
C GLY A 759 42.25 -6.32 15.17
N GLN A 760 42.19 -5.18 15.85
CA GLN A 760 43.35 -4.28 15.92
C GLN A 760 44.31 -4.81 16.98
N GLU A 761 45.60 -4.90 16.63
CA GLU A 761 46.65 -4.98 17.64
C GLU A 761 46.50 -3.74 18.55
N THR A 762 46.12 -3.96 19.79
CA THR A 762 46.19 -2.93 20.80
C THR A 762 47.65 -2.62 20.97
N GLY A 763 48.11 -1.48 20.43
CA GLY A 763 49.47 -1.01 20.59
C GLY A 763 49.79 -0.69 22.06
N LYS A 764 49.92 -1.71 22.89
CA LYS A 764 50.72 -1.71 24.10
C LYS A 764 52.15 -1.94 23.60
N LYS A 765 52.93 -0.89 23.53
CA LYS A 765 54.37 -1.01 23.56
C LYS A 765 54.68 -1.86 24.79
N GLU A 766 55.19 -3.06 24.57
CA GLU A 766 55.94 -3.74 25.62
C GLU A 766 57.11 -2.82 25.97
N THR A 767 57.05 -2.21 27.14
CA THR A 767 58.20 -1.64 27.78
C THR A 767 59.11 -2.82 28.12
N THR A 768 60.10 -3.06 27.28
CA THR A 768 61.26 -3.83 27.62
C THR A 768 61.93 -3.08 28.78
N GLU A 769 61.77 -3.61 30.00
CA GLU A 769 62.63 -3.30 31.10
C GLU A 769 63.99 -3.96 30.81
N GLU A 770 65.05 -3.11 30.65
CA GLU A 770 66.44 -3.46 30.93
C GLU A 770 66.76 -3.25 32.41
#